data_c8a5e3013009270d61aa0a97b50dbb1a
#
_entry.id   c8a5e3013009270d61aa0a97b50dbb1a
#
_cell.length_a   1.000
_cell.length_b   1.000
_cell.length_c   1.000
_cell.angle_alpha   90.00
_cell.angle_beta   90.00
_cell.angle_gamma   90.00
#
_symmetry.space_group_name_H-M   'P 1'
#
loop_
_entity.id
_entity.type
_entity.pdbx_description
1 polymer ?
#
loop_
_entity_poly.entity_id
_entity_poly.type
_entity_poly.pdbx_seq_one_letter_code
_entity_poly.pdbx_strand_id
1 'polypeptide(L)'
;MVELIPNGVYLKNGKTIVNDAAGMPSADQARENTIAYRILRAHDVDGSKGKKMRIKFDAMASHDITYVGIIQTARASGLDKFPIPYAMTNCHNSLCAVGGTINEDDHIFGLSAAKKYGGIYVPANQAVIHQYVREALAGCGRMILGSDSHTRYGSLGCMGVGEGGGELVKQLLHNTWDINAPEVVLVWLEGKPKKGVGPHDVAISLVKAVFENGFVKNKVLEFAGPGVASLPTDFRNGIDVMTTETTCLSSIWVTDEKVEEYYRMHERPEAYKELQPGEIAYYDAMIRIDLSKQESMIALPFHPSNAYTIHEFQADPEGILKKVEEDAKKRFGDKITIDLESKVKDGKAFADQAIIAGCSGGTYDNLSEAAAIMKGKTIGNDYFTMSAYPQSTPVYLATTRNHIAEELLEAGVVIKPAFCGPCFGAGDVPANNGLSIRHTTRNFPNREGSKPGQGQISLVCLMDARSIAATAANGGVITAATDIQYEDTHKPYSFDDRIYKSRIYYGFGKADPTVELRYGPNIKDWPKMYPMQDNMLLELAAVIHDPVTTTDELIPSGETSSYRSNPLKLSEFALSRRVPEYVGISKRIQAEDLERRAGKAPQHVLDALAKVGAKPEDTSFGSCVFANKPGDGSAREQAASCQKVLGGDANICYEYATKRYRSNCINWGIVPFTISKETPFEYVAGDFVYVPGIREAILSGKEEIDAKVISAEGVKDIHLYFQNLTADEREILADGCLMNFYAAQRNK
;
A
#
# COMPACT_ATOMS: atom_id res chain seq x y z
N MET A 1 14.20 -14.82 17.99
CA MET A 1 14.19 -13.86 16.88
C MET A 1 13.10 -12.84 17.12
N VAL A 2 11.84 -13.10 16.81
CA VAL A 2 10.70 -12.21 17.10
C VAL A 2 9.78 -12.85 18.15
N GLU A 3 9.47 -12.11 19.22
CA GLU A 3 8.59 -12.52 20.31
C GLU A 3 7.41 -11.56 20.41
N LEU A 4 6.18 -12.09 20.49
CA LEU A 4 4.95 -11.30 20.60
C LEU A 4 4.46 -11.32 22.06
N ILE A 5 4.23 -10.14 22.63
CA ILE A 5 3.74 -9.93 23.98
C ILE A 5 2.40 -9.20 23.89
N PRO A 6 1.26 -9.92 23.99
CA PRO A 6 -0.06 -9.37 23.75
C PRO A 6 -0.58 -8.46 24.86
N ASN A 7 0.02 -8.52 26.04
CA ASN A 7 -0.36 -7.70 27.17
C ASN A 7 0.28 -6.32 27.10
N GLY A 8 -0.44 -5.32 27.60
CA GLY A 8 0.08 -3.96 27.69
C GLY A 8 1.33 -3.87 28.58
N VAL A 9 2.24 -2.96 28.18
CA VAL A 9 3.50 -2.74 28.89
C VAL A 9 3.74 -1.26 29.11
N TYR A 10 4.43 -0.91 30.21
CA TYR A 10 4.94 0.43 30.44
C TYR A 10 6.42 0.49 30.07
N LEU A 11 6.82 1.60 29.49
CA LEU A 11 8.23 1.94 29.23
C LEU A 11 8.61 3.16 30.08
N LYS A 12 9.54 2.97 31.00
CA LYS A 12 10.04 4.03 31.88
C LYS A 12 11.33 4.62 31.34
N ASN A 13 11.34 5.95 31.20
CA ASN A 13 12.48 6.73 30.69
C ASN A 13 13.08 6.21 29.38
N GLY A 14 12.23 5.62 28.50
CA GLY A 14 12.67 5.04 27.23
C GLY A 14 13.61 3.82 27.33
N LYS A 15 13.78 3.25 28.55
CA LYS A 15 14.81 2.23 28.81
C LYS A 15 14.32 0.97 29.52
N THR A 16 13.39 1.11 30.46
CA THR A 16 12.99 0.00 31.33
C THR A 16 11.57 -0.40 31.04
N ILE A 17 11.38 -1.65 30.60
CA ILE A 17 10.06 -2.25 30.39
C ILE A 17 9.52 -2.72 31.74
N VAL A 18 8.29 -2.35 32.06
CA VAL A 18 7.59 -2.70 33.31
C VAL A 18 6.26 -3.34 32.93
N ASN A 19 6.08 -4.59 33.34
CA ASN A 19 4.87 -5.36 33.07
C ASN A 19 3.80 -5.20 34.17
N ASP A 20 4.20 -4.73 35.37
CA ASP A 20 3.29 -4.51 36.49
C ASP A 20 2.76 -3.07 36.48
N ALA A 21 1.44 -2.94 36.53
CA ALA A 21 0.78 -1.64 36.58
C ALA A 21 0.82 -0.97 37.98
N ALA A 22 1.30 -1.67 39.03
CA ALA A 22 1.34 -1.13 40.36
C ALA A 22 2.20 0.14 40.45
N GLY A 23 1.60 1.24 40.87
CA GLY A 23 2.28 2.55 40.96
C GLY A 23 2.47 3.29 39.65
N MET A 24 1.92 2.79 38.53
CA MET A 24 1.96 3.46 37.22
C MET A 24 0.72 4.35 37.02
N PRO A 25 0.79 5.39 36.16
CA PRO A 25 -0.38 6.12 35.70
C PRO A 25 -1.37 5.18 34.99
N SER A 26 -2.63 5.62 34.80
CA SER A 26 -3.55 4.85 33.97
C SER A 26 -3.03 4.67 32.54
N ALA A 27 -3.39 3.56 31.90
CA ALA A 27 -2.97 3.27 30.52
C ALA A 27 -3.26 4.45 29.57
N ASP A 28 -4.46 5.05 29.67
CA ASP A 28 -4.85 6.18 28.81
C ASP A 28 -3.98 7.43 29.03
N GLN A 29 -3.64 7.73 30.30
CA GLN A 29 -2.73 8.84 30.60
C GLN A 29 -1.31 8.60 30.11
N ALA A 30 -0.80 7.38 30.31
CA ALA A 30 0.57 7.04 29.91
C ALA A 30 0.71 6.85 28.40
N ARG A 31 -0.37 6.48 27.67
CA ARG A 31 -0.39 6.40 26.21
C ARG A 31 -0.16 7.75 25.56
N GLU A 32 -0.64 8.84 26.15
CA GLU A 32 -0.36 10.22 25.70
C GLU A 32 1.15 10.57 25.69
N ASN A 33 1.98 9.81 26.42
CA ASN A 33 3.42 9.97 26.45
C ASN A 33 4.17 9.19 25.36
N THR A 34 3.48 8.38 24.53
CA THR A 34 4.11 7.76 23.36
C THR A 34 4.47 8.82 22.32
N ILE A 35 5.49 8.58 21.51
CA ILE A 35 5.83 9.47 20.38
C ILE A 35 4.64 9.56 19.43
N ALA A 36 4.01 8.42 19.13
CA ALA A 36 2.85 8.30 18.24
C ALA A 36 1.72 9.25 18.68
N TYR A 37 1.29 9.19 19.94
CA TYR A 37 0.19 10.04 20.41
C TYR A 37 0.56 11.51 20.44
N ARG A 38 1.79 11.89 20.81
CA ARG A 38 2.23 13.29 20.79
C ARG A 38 2.19 13.87 19.38
N ILE A 39 2.55 13.09 18.35
CA ILE A 39 2.45 13.52 16.95
C ILE A 39 0.99 13.62 16.53
N LEU A 40 0.19 12.59 16.76
CA LEU A 40 -1.24 12.58 16.40
C LEU A 40 -1.99 13.76 17.07
N ARG A 41 -1.78 14.00 18.37
CA ARG A 41 -2.41 15.12 19.09
C ARG A 41 -1.99 16.50 18.59
N ALA A 42 -0.72 16.65 18.18
CA ALA A 42 -0.25 17.89 17.59
C ALA A 42 -0.93 18.25 16.25
N HIS A 43 -1.47 17.24 15.55
CA HIS A 43 -2.14 17.40 14.27
C HIS A 43 -3.67 17.26 14.34
N ASP A 44 -4.21 16.95 15.53
CA ASP A 44 -5.65 16.87 15.79
C ASP A 44 -6.25 18.27 15.95
N VAL A 45 -7.08 18.66 14.99
CA VAL A 45 -7.68 20.02 14.96
C VAL A 45 -8.75 20.24 16.02
N ASP A 46 -9.33 19.17 16.58
CA ASP A 46 -10.34 19.29 17.64
C ASP A 46 -9.70 19.48 19.02
N GLY A 47 -8.40 19.15 19.18
CA GLY A 47 -7.67 19.24 20.45
C GLY A 47 -8.30 18.42 21.59
N SER A 48 -9.27 17.58 21.28
CA SER A 48 -9.97 16.77 22.26
C SER A 48 -9.13 15.52 22.63
N LYS A 49 -9.08 15.17 23.92
CA LYS A 49 -8.51 13.88 24.35
C LYS A 49 -9.48 12.72 24.10
N GLY A 50 -10.41 12.89 23.17
CA GLY A 50 -11.42 11.89 22.80
C GLY A 50 -10.86 10.71 22.04
N LYS A 51 -11.71 9.69 21.85
CA LYS A 51 -11.38 8.50 21.05
C LYS A 51 -11.37 8.75 19.53
N LYS A 52 -11.89 9.87 19.05
CA LYS A 52 -11.85 10.28 17.64
C LYS A 52 -10.86 11.41 17.49
N MET A 53 -10.12 11.41 16.39
CA MET A 53 -9.15 12.44 16.03
C MET A 53 -9.43 12.91 14.61
N ARG A 54 -9.29 14.22 14.36
CA ARG A 54 -9.44 14.85 13.07
C ARG A 54 -8.11 15.48 12.65
N ILE A 55 -7.38 14.78 11.80
CA ILE A 55 -5.97 15.05 11.51
C ILE A 55 -5.81 15.91 10.26
N LYS A 56 -4.95 16.93 10.34
CA LYS A 56 -4.36 17.64 9.19
C LYS A 56 -2.89 17.29 9.04
N PHE A 57 -2.46 17.13 7.79
CA PHE A 57 -1.10 16.77 7.45
C PHE A 57 -0.26 18.01 7.07
N ASP A 58 1.07 17.89 7.23
CA ASP A 58 2.02 18.95 6.88
C ASP A 58 2.41 18.96 5.41
N ALA A 59 2.35 17.81 4.76
CA ALA A 59 2.66 17.66 3.34
C ALA A 59 1.97 16.43 2.76
N MET A 60 1.94 16.36 1.42
CA MET A 60 1.41 15.22 0.68
C MET A 60 2.38 14.77 -0.41
N ALA A 61 2.25 13.49 -0.81
CA ALA A 61 2.98 12.94 -1.93
C ALA A 61 2.12 11.95 -2.74
N SER A 62 2.26 11.98 -4.05
CA SER A 62 1.59 11.05 -4.98
C SER A 62 2.50 10.69 -6.14
N HIS A 63 2.20 9.58 -6.78
CA HIS A 63 2.91 9.12 -7.97
C HIS A 63 2.03 9.18 -9.23
N ASP A 64 2.64 8.98 -10.38
CA ASP A 64 2.06 9.18 -11.71
C ASP A 64 0.88 8.26 -12.06
N ILE A 65 0.65 7.20 -11.32
CA ILE A 65 -0.57 6.39 -11.49
C ILE A 65 -1.74 6.83 -10.57
N THR A 66 -1.59 7.90 -9.78
CA THR A 66 -2.64 8.37 -8.85
C THR A 66 -2.91 9.87 -8.93
N TYR A 67 -1.89 10.72 -9.07
CA TYR A 67 -2.09 12.17 -8.93
C TYR A 67 -3.06 12.77 -9.97
N VAL A 68 -3.13 12.23 -11.19
CA VAL A 68 -4.07 12.73 -12.21
C VAL A 68 -5.51 12.59 -11.71
N GLY A 69 -5.89 11.39 -11.26
CA GLY A 69 -7.22 11.13 -10.70
C GLY A 69 -7.53 11.96 -9.45
N ILE A 70 -6.55 12.12 -8.56
CA ILE A 70 -6.67 12.95 -7.34
C ILE A 70 -6.95 14.41 -7.73
N ILE A 71 -6.17 14.99 -8.65
CA ILE A 71 -6.33 16.37 -9.08
C ILE A 71 -7.66 16.56 -9.83
N GLN A 72 -8.06 15.62 -10.67
CA GLN A 72 -9.36 15.66 -11.36
C GLN A 72 -10.52 15.62 -10.36
N THR A 73 -10.45 14.76 -9.35
CA THR A 73 -11.46 14.69 -8.27
C THR A 73 -11.50 15.98 -7.44
N ALA A 74 -10.33 16.48 -7.03
CA ALA A 74 -10.24 17.72 -6.27
C ALA A 74 -10.75 18.93 -7.06
N ARG A 75 -10.42 19.00 -8.37
CA ARG A 75 -10.91 20.04 -9.29
C ARG A 75 -12.43 20.01 -9.43
N ALA A 76 -13.00 18.82 -9.64
CA ALA A 76 -14.45 18.64 -9.69
C ALA A 76 -15.12 19.04 -8.36
N SER A 77 -14.40 18.89 -7.26
CA SER A 77 -14.82 19.25 -5.90
C SER A 77 -14.52 20.70 -5.50
N GLY A 78 -13.89 21.52 -6.37
CA GLY A 78 -13.68 22.97 -6.15
C GLY A 78 -12.28 23.36 -5.69
N LEU A 79 -11.25 22.62 -6.06
CA LEU A 79 -9.86 22.97 -5.79
C LEU A 79 -9.49 24.34 -6.36
N ASP A 80 -8.93 25.20 -5.52
CA ASP A 80 -8.38 26.50 -5.88
C ASP A 80 -6.84 26.44 -6.01
N LYS A 81 -6.16 26.00 -4.97
CA LYS A 81 -4.70 25.81 -4.92
C LYS A 81 -4.35 24.73 -3.91
N PHE A 82 -3.12 24.21 -3.98
CA PHE A 82 -2.65 23.27 -2.98
C PHE A 82 -2.34 23.99 -1.66
N PRO A 83 -3.01 23.63 -0.56
CA PRO A 83 -2.88 24.33 0.72
C PRO A 83 -1.60 23.98 1.48
N ILE A 84 -0.99 22.84 1.19
CA ILE A 84 0.23 22.31 1.79
C ILE A 84 1.17 21.81 0.68
N PRO A 85 2.48 21.64 0.95
CA PRO A 85 3.40 21.07 -0.03
C PRO A 85 2.87 19.74 -0.57
N TYR A 86 2.73 19.63 -1.88
CA TYR A 86 2.27 18.42 -2.55
C TYR A 86 3.28 18.00 -3.61
N ALA A 87 3.99 16.88 -3.36
CA ALA A 87 4.94 16.30 -4.29
C ALA A 87 4.27 15.31 -5.22
N MET A 88 4.36 15.57 -6.52
CA MET A 88 3.92 14.70 -7.60
C MET A 88 5.14 14.07 -8.26
N THR A 89 5.32 12.76 -8.08
CA THR A 89 6.50 12.02 -8.55
C THR A 89 6.13 11.12 -9.72
N ASN A 90 7.02 11.02 -10.70
CA ASN A 90 6.80 10.22 -11.91
C ASN A 90 7.67 8.96 -11.87
N CYS A 91 7.41 8.09 -10.87
CA CYS A 91 8.28 6.97 -10.56
C CYS A 91 7.65 5.58 -10.79
N HIS A 92 6.35 5.48 -11.05
CA HIS A 92 5.69 4.20 -11.30
C HIS A 92 5.61 3.87 -12.79
N ASN A 93 5.10 4.76 -13.63
CA ASN A 93 5.14 4.58 -15.08
C ASN A 93 6.49 5.02 -15.68
N SER A 94 7.06 6.11 -15.20
CA SER A 94 8.40 6.60 -15.59
C SER A 94 8.70 6.54 -17.09
N LEU A 95 7.69 6.71 -17.95
CA LEU A 95 7.77 6.59 -19.40
C LEU A 95 8.05 5.16 -19.93
N CYS A 96 7.97 4.14 -19.09
CA CYS A 96 8.42 2.78 -19.42
C CYS A 96 7.29 1.77 -19.61
N ALA A 97 6.06 2.06 -19.15
CA ALA A 97 5.09 1.00 -18.91
C ALA A 97 4.33 0.54 -20.17
N VAL A 98 4.02 1.42 -21.12
CA VAL A 98 3.21 1.10 -22.31
C VAL A 98 3.67 1.91 -23.50
N GLY A 99 3.51 1.39 -24.71
CA GLY A 99 3.72 2.13 -25.95
C GLY A 99 2.74 3.30 -26.11
N GLY A 100 3.12 4.31 -26.89
CA GLY A 100 2.34 5.50 -27.17
C GLY A 100 2.63 6.65 -26.20
N THR A 101 1.76 7.67 -26.20
CA THR A 101 2.00 8.95 -25.52
C THR A 101 1.43 9.02 -24.10
N ILE A 102 0.67 8.00 -23.66
CA ILE A 102 -0.17 8.02 -22.47
C ILE A 102 0.59 8.45 -21.20
N ASN A 103 1.77 7.88 -20.96
CA ASN A 103 2.52 8.17 -19.74
C ASN A 103 3.08 9.61 -19.76
N GLU A 104 3.59 10.07 -20.90
CA GLU A 104 4.09 11.44 -21.02
C GLU A 104 2.95 12.47 -20.96
N ASP A 105 1.77 12.15 -21.48
CA ASP A 105 0.58 12.99 -21.34
C ASP A 105 0.20 13.20 -19.88
N ASP A 106 0.23 12.14 -19.05
CA ASP A 106 0.00 12.23 -17.61
C ASP A 106 1.08 13.08 -16.91
N HIS A 107 2.34 12.97 -17.33
CA HIS A 107 3.45 13.77 -16.77
C HIS A 107 3.32 15.25 -17.15
N ILE A 108 2.97 15.58 -18.41
CA ILE A 108 2.71 16.96 -18.84
C ILE A 108 1.51 17.55 -18.10
N PHE A 109 0.45 16.77 -17.90
CA PHE A 109 -0.68 17.19 -17.05
C PHE A 109 -0.19 17.51 -15.62
N GLY A 110 0.61 16.63 -15.01
CA GLY A 110 1.17 16.82 -13.67
C GLY A 110 1.99 18.11 -13.53
N LEU A 111 2.87 18.40 -14.50
CA LEU A 111 3.64 19.65 -14.50
C LEU A 111 2.74 20.88 -14.65
N SER A 112 1.75 20.83 -15.54
CA SER A 112 0.79 21.93 -15.69
C SER A 112 -0.03 22.17 -14.43
N ALA A 113 -0.44 21.09 -13.74
CA ALA A 113 -1.13 21.16 -12.46
C ALA A 113 -0.22 21.72 -11.35
N ALA A 114 1.06 21.30 -11.29
CA ALA A 114 2.02 21.87 -10.33
C ALA A 114 2.17 23.38 -10.50
N LYS A 115 2.22 23.86 -11.74
CA LYS A 115 2.27 25.30 -12.01
C LYS A 115 0.97 26.02 -11.62
N LYS A 116 -0.17 25.44 -12.03
CA LYS A 116 -1.47 26.03 -11.75
C LYS A 116 -1.80 26.12 -10.27
N TYR A 117 -1.62 25.03 -9.54
CA TYR A 117 -2.05 24.89 -8.16
C TYR A 117 -0.94 25.07 -7.12
N GLY A 118 0.30 25.24 -7.56
CA GLY A 118 1.44 25.45 -6.64
C GLY A 118 2.00 24.15 -6.05
N GLY A 119 2.24 23.14 -6.88
CA GLY A 119 2.80 21.86 -6.46
C GLY A 119 4.30 21.72 -6.67
N ILE A 120 4.84 20.59 -6.25
CA ILE A 120 6.21 20.14 -6.49
C ILE A 120 6.14 19.03 -7.54
N TYR A 121 6.86 19.17 -8.65
CA TYR A 121 6.85 18.19 -9.73
C TYR A 121 8.24 17.54 -9.86
N VAL A 122 8.29 16.23 -9.62
CA VAL A 122 9.51 15.42 -9.74
C VAL A 122 9.45 14.62 -11.04
N PRO A 123 10.29 14.94 -12.05
CA PRO A 123 10.29 14.25 -13.33
C PRO A 123 10.59 12.75 -13.22
N ALA A 124 10.27 12.01 -14.28
CA ALA A 124 10.58 10.59 -14.38
C ALA A 124 12.08 10.32 -14.15
N ASN A 125 12.36 9.19 -13.51
CA ASN A 125 13.71 8.69 -13.24
C ASN A 125 14.57 9.55 -12.28
N GLN A 126 13.99 10.58 -11.62
CA GLN A 126 14.75 11.39 -10.66
C GLN A 126 14.79 10.73 -9.28
N ALA A 127 13.68 10.22 -8.79
CA ALA A 127 13.61 9.49 -7.52
C ALA A 127 12.33 8.64 -7.45
N VAL A 128 12.38 7.54 -6.71
CA VAL A 128 11.16 6.89 -6.24
C VAL A 128 10.50 7.78 -5.19
N ILE A 129 9.16 7.75 -5.12
CA ILE A 129 8.37 8.67 -4.28
C ILE A 129 8.90 8.75 -2.84
N HIS A 130 9.12 7.60 -2.19
CA HIS A 130 9.47 7.59 -0.77
C HIS A 130 10.89 8.08 -0.51
N GLN A 131 11.81 7.89 -1.46
CA GLN A 131 13.14 8.45 -1.31
C GLN A 131 13.14 9.98 -1.47
N TYR A 132 12.42 10.50 -2.46
CA TYR A 132 12.28 11.95 -2.59
C TYR A 132 11.68 12.58 -1.34
N VAL A 133 10.63 11.98 -0.78
CA VAL A 133 9.99 12.50 0.45
C VAL A 133 10.94 12.45 1.64
N ARG A 134 11.71 11.36 1.82
CA ARG A 134 12.74 11.26 2.86
C ARG A 134 13.79 12.38 2.75
N GLU A 135 14.27 12.60 1.53
CA GLU A 135 15.33 13.59 1.25
C GLU A 135 14.82 15.05 1.35
N ALA A 136 13.57 15.33 0.93
CA ALA A 136 13.09 16.69 0.70
C ALA A 136 12.00 17.19 1.65
N LEU A 137 11.12 16.33 2.19
CA LEU A 137 9.90 16.73 2.89
C LEU A 137 9.79 16.20 4.32
N ALA A 138 10.30 15.00 4.61
CA ALA A 138 10.21 14.40 5.94
C ALA A 138 10.88 15.31 7.00
N GLY A 139 10.39 15.26 8.23
CA GLY A 139 10.94 16.00 9.37
C GLY A 139 10.39 15.44 10.68
N CYS A 140 11.18 15.48 11.74
CA CYS A 140 10.79 14.95 13.04
C CYS A 140 9.54 15.63 13.59
N GLY A 141 8.56 14.83 13.98
CA GLY A 141 7.28 15.31 14.49
C GLY A 141 6.27 15.71 13.42
N ARG A 142 6.61 15.63 12.12
CA ARG A 142 5.69 15.91 11.01
C ARG A 142 4.82 14.69 10.68
N MET A 143 3.70 14.97 10.01
CA MET A 143 2.84 13.96 9.40
C MET A 143 2.74 14.19 7.88
N ILE A 144 2.91 13.13 7.10
CA ILE A 144 2.82 13.16 5.63
C ILE A 144 1.80 12.14 5.14
N LEU A 145 0.87 12.60 4.29
CA LEU A 145 -0.12 11.75 3.63
C LEU A 145 0.33 11.42 2.21
N GLY A 146 0.35 10.13 1.87
CA GLY A 146 0.70 9.68 0.54
C GLY A 146 -0.37 8.83 -0.11
N SER A 147 -0.45 8.87 -1.44
CA SER A 147 -1.31 7.98 -2.22
C SER A 147 -0.71 6.60 -2.45
N ASP A 148 0.47 6.34 -1.93
CA ASP A 148 1.12 5.04 -1.92
C ASP A 148 1.09 4.41 -0.53
N SER A 149 0.83 3.09 -0.48
CA SER A 149 0.73 2.35 0.78
C SER A 149 2.03 2.30 1.58
N HIS A 150 3.19 2.42 0.91
CA HIS A 150 4.50 2.43 1.55
C HIS A 150 4.92 3.83 2.05
N THR A 151 3.99 4.75 2.21
CA THR A 151 4.22 6.05 2.85
C THR A 151 4.55 5.83 4.32
N ARG A 152 5.84 5.59 4.59
CA ARG A 152 6.44 5.30 5.89
C ARG A 152 7.75 6.06 6.02
N TYR A 153 7.84 6.94 7.00
CA TYR A 153 9.00 7.80 7.26
C TYR A 153 9.33 7.86 8.76
N GLY A 154 8.79 6.88 9.51
CA GLY A 154 8.92 6.80 10.96
C GLY A 154 10.36 6.73 11.42
N SER A 155 11.22 6.03 10.68
CA SER A 155 12.66 5.93 10.93
C SER A 155 13.40 7.29 10.94
N LEU A 156 12.82 8.30 10.29
CA LEU A 156 13.29 9.69 10.28
C LEU A 156 12.48 10.61 11.22
N GLY A 157 11.72 10.03 12.16
CA GLY A 157 10.89 10.78 13.10
C GLY A 157 9.63 11.42 12.48
N CYS A 158 9.25 11.05 11.25
CA CYS A 158 8.11 11.60 10.53
C CYS A 158 7.04 10.52 10.34
N MET A 159 5.83 10.76 10.83
CA MET A 159 4.73 9.80 10.68
C MET A 159 4.16 9.84 9.27
N GLY A 160 4.42 8.81 8.49
CA GLY A 160 3.88 8.64 7.13
C GLY A 160 2.62 7.79 7.14
N VAL A 161 1.58 8.23 6.44
CA VAL A 161 0.32 7.50 6.29
C VAL A 161 0.01 7.33 4.81
N GLY A 162 -0.19 6.08 4.38
CA GLY A 162 -0.60 5.76 3.01
C GLY A 162 -2.11 5.54 2.93
N GLU A 163 -2.80 6.38 2.18
CA GLU A 163 -4.26 6.32 1.97
C GLU A 163 -4.63 6.43 0.49
N GLY A 164 -5.89 6.19 0.18
CA GLY A 164 -6.40 6.37 -1.17
C GLY A 164 -6.61 7.83 -1.56
N GLY A 165 -6.77 8.06 -2.86
CA GLY A 165 -6.89 9.39 -3.44
C GLY A 165 -7.96 10.28 -2.82
N GLY A 166 -9.07 9.70 -2.36
CA GLY A 166 -10.14 10.46 -1.69
C GLY A 166 -9.70 11.15 -0.41
N GLU A 167 -8.83 10.53 0.39
CA GLU A 167 -8.30 11.16 1.61
C GLU A 167 -7.34 12.32 1.27
N LEU A 168 -6.57 12.19 0.19
CA LEU A 168 -5.75 13.29 -0.30
C LEU A 168 -6.62 14.45 -0.81
N VAL A 169 -7.71 14.16 -1.52
CA VAL A 169 -8.67 15.18 -1.96
C VAL A 169 -9.24 15.96 -0.77
N LYS A 170 -9.60 15.29 0.33
CA LYS A 170 -10.06 15.96 1.56
C LYS A 170 -9.01 16.95 2.07
N GLN A 171 -7.73 16.58 2.14
CA GLN A 171 -6.66 17.50 2.55
C GLN A 171 -6.51 18.67 1.58
N LEU A 172 -6.59 18.43 0.25
CA LEU A 172 -6.54 19.48 -0.76
C LEU A 172 -7.70 20.49 -0.65
N LEU A 173 -8.83 20.06 -0.07
CA LEU A 173 -10.03 20.88 0.16
C LEU A 173 -10.15 21.34 1.62
N HIS A 174 -9.04 21.38 2.36
CA HIS A 174 -8.96 21.83 3.75
C HIS A 174 -9.77 21.01 4.77
N ASN A 175 -10.23 19.81 4.41
CA ASN A 175 -10.87 18.88 5.33
C ASN A 175 -9.85 18.00 6.05
N THR A 176 -10.28 17.10 6.90
CA THR A 176 -9.46 16.29 7.80
C THR A 176 -9.43 14.82 7.39
N TRP A 177 -8.43 14.11 7.89
CA TRP A 177 -8.39 12.66 7.93
C TRP A 177 -8.89 12.21 9.31
N ASP A 178 -10.04 11.56 9.32
CA ASP A 178 -10.74 11.20 10.55
C ASP A 178 -10.42 9.76 10.92
N ILE A 179 -9.99 9.55 12.18
CA ILE A 179 -9.63 8.24 12.70
C ILE A 179 -10.12 8.05 14.14
N ASN A 180 -10.33 6.80 14.52
CA ASN A 180 -10.34 6.46 15.93
C ASN A 180 -8.91 6.45 16.46
N ALA A 181 -8.71 6.92 17.69
CA ALA A 181 -7.40 6.91 18.36
C ALA A 181 -6.83 5.48 18.34
N PRO A 182 -5.70 5.24 17.65
CA PRO A 182 -5.18 3.89 17.46
C PRO A 182 -4.52 3.34 18.71
N GLU A 183 -4.49 2.02 18.85
CA GLU A 183 -3.57 1.37 19.77
C GLU A 183 -2.12 1.56 19.29
N VAL A 184 -1.18 1.57 20.24
CA VAL A 184 0.26 1.68 19.95
C VAL A 184 0.97 0.44 20.42
N VAL A 185 1.75 -0.18 19.55
CA VAL A 185 2.55 -1.38 19.85
C VAL A 185 4.03 -0.99 19.91
N LEU A 186 4.67 -1.29 21.03
CA LEU A 186 6.11 -1.11 21.17
C LEU A 186 6.86 -2.18 20.37
N VAL A 187 7.73 -1.77 19.44
CA VAL A 187 8.71 -2.67 18.81
C VAL A 187 10.05 -2.43 19.47
N TRP A 188 10.42 -3.35 20.35
CA TRP A 188 11.64 -3.26 21.15
C TRP A 188 12.78 -4.00 20.49
N LEU A 189 13.79 -3.25 20.01
CA LEU A 189 14.96 -3.78 19.33
C LEU A 189 16.12 -3.96 20.32
N GLU A 190 16.71 -5.15 20.32
CA GLU A 190 17.87 -5.52 21.13
C GLU A 190 19.01 -6.07 20.24
N GLY A 191 20.23 -5.99 20.74
CA GLY A 191 21.39 -6.56 20.05
C GLY A 191 21.82 -5.78 18.81
N LYS A 192 22.60 -6.45 17.95
CA LYS A 192 23.14 -5.91 16.69
C LYS A 192 23.08 -6.99 15.61
N PRO A 193 22.70 -6.66 14.36
CA PRO A 193 22.70 -7.63 13.26
C PRO A 193 24.10 -8.21 13.00
N LYS A 194 24.14 -9.49 12.64
CA LYS A 194 25.35 -10.14 12.14
C LYS A 194 25.71 -9.61 10.76
N LYS A 195 26.96 -9.71 10.36
CA LYS A 195 27.39 -9.44 8.97
C LYS A 195 26.61 -10.33 8.01
N GLY A 196 26.13 -9.76 6.91
CA GLY A 196 25.28 -10.44 5.93
C GLY A 196 23.77 -10.35 6.21
N VAL A 197 23.35 -10.00 7.42
CA VAL A 197 21.94 -9.71 7.72
C VAL A 197 21.62 -8.28 7.32
N GLY A 198 20.59 -8.11 6.51
CA GLY A 198 20.12 -6.80 6.05
C GLY A 198 18.75 -6.41 6.59
N PRO A 199 18.29 -5.20 6.22
CA PRO A 199 17.01 -4.66 6.71
C PRO A 199 15.81 -5.52 6.30
N HIS A 200 15.88 -6.12 5.12
CA HIS A 200 14.78 -6.93 4.60
C HIS A 200 14.59 -8.24 5.37
N ASP A 201 15.68 -8.80 5.90
CA ASP A 201 15.60 -9.99 6.75
C ASP A 201 14.82 -9.74 8.03
N VAL A 202 15.07 -8.59 8.69
CA VAL A 202 14.33 -8.15 9.88
C VAL A 202 12.87 -7.88 9.54
N ALA A 203 12.62 -7.19 8.43
CA ALA A 203 11.28 -6.83 7.99
C ALA A 203 10.43 -8.06 7.65
N ILE A 204 10.96 -9.03 6.89
CA ILE A 204 10.28 -10.28 6.55
C ILE A 204 9.96 -11.08 7.82
N SER A 205 10.90 -11.15 8.78
CA SER A 205 10.66 -11.81 10.07
C SER A 205 9.53 -11.17 10.85
N LEU A 206 9.46 -9.82 10.86
CA LEU A 206 8.37 -9.09 11.49
C LEU A 206 7.02 -9.38 10.81
N VAL A 207 6.96 -9.29 9.46
CA VAL A 207 5.74 -9.58 8.70
C VAL A 207 5.25 -11.00 8.97
N LYS A 208 6.15 -12.00 8.92
CA LYS A 208 5.85 -13.41 9.24
C LYS A 208 5.18 -13.54 10.61
N ALA A 209 5.72 -12.84 11.61
CA ALA A 209 5.28 -12.98 13.00
C ALA A 209 3.88 -12.38 13.26
N VAL A 210 3.48 -11.32 12.53
CA VAL A 210 2.31 -10.51 12.92
C VAL A 210 1.17 -10.47 11.89
N PHE A 211 1.39 -10.93 10.65
CA PHE A 211 0.40 -10.75 9.59
C PHE A 211 -0.81 -11.67 9.76
N GLU A 212 -0.61 -12.99 9.90
CA GLU A 212 -1.70 -13.96 9.93
C GLU A 212 -2.60 -13.81 11.16
N ASN A 213 -2.01 -13.48 12.30
CA ASN A 213 -2.73 -13.28 13.56
C ASN A 213 -3.33 -11.88 13.73
N GLY A 214 -3.03 -10.96 12.81
CA GLY A 214 -3.52 -9.58 12.85
C GLY A 214 -3.03 -8.76 14.05
N PHE A 215 -1.92 -9.14 14.67
CA PHE A 215 -1.43 -8.58 15.93
C PHE A 215 -1.30 -7.05 15.93
N VAL A 216 -0.93 -6.47 14.79
CA VAL A 216 -0.72 -5.03 14.63
C VAL A 216 -1.72 -4.35 13.69
N LYS A 217 -2.77 -5.05 13.29
CA LYS A 217 -3.76 -4.52 12.33
C LYS A 217 -4.36 -3.20 12.83
N ASN A 218 -4.24 -2.14 11.99
CA ASN A 218 -4.71 -0.77 12.26
C ASN A 218 -4.10 -0.10 13.51
N LYS A 219 -3.00 -0.62 14.05
CA LYS A 219 -2.27 -0.03 15.18
C LYS A 219 -1.05 0.76 14.68
N VAL A 220 -0.48 1.61 15.52
CA VAL A 220 0.78 2.29 15.22
C VAL A 220 1.94 1.51 15.86
N LEU A 221 2.99 1.27 15.08
CA LEU A 221 4.23 0.66 15.58
C LEU A 221 5.18 1.76 16.05
N GLU A 222 5.62 1.72 17.30
CA GLU A 222 6.63 2.62 17.84
C GLU A 222 7.91 1.85 18.15
N PHE A 223 8.97 2.14 17.38
CA PHE A 223 10.25 1.46 17.49
C PHE A 223 11.17 2.15 18.49
N ALA A 224 11.66 1.38 19.44
CA ALA A 224 12.59 1.84 20.48
C ALA A 224 13.51 0.68 20.92
N GLY A 225 14.34 0.93 21.90
CA GLY A 225 15.25 -0.06 22.47
C GLY A 225 16.71 0.15 22.09
N PRO A 226 17.62 -0.54 22.79
CA PRO A 226 19.07 -0.32 22.65
C PRO A 226 19.60 -0.75 21.28
N GLY A 227 18.91 -1.66 20.58
CA GLY A 227 19.28 -2.10 19.24
C GLY A 227 19.19 -1.01 18.17
N VAL A 228 18.33 0.02 18.36
CA VAL A 228 18.16 1.11 17.39
C VAL A 228 19.47 1.82 17.09
N ALA A 229 20.26 2.12 18.10
CA ALA A 229 21.55 2.80 17.93
C ALA A 229 22.58 1.99 17.09
N SER A 230 22.40 0.68 16.97
CA SER A 230 23.29 -0.16 16.15
C SER A 230 23.00 -0.03 14.65
N LEU A 231 21.82 0.45 14.25
CA LEU A 231 21.34 0.43 12.87
C LEU A 231 21.66 1.76 12.16
N PRO A 232 22.27 1.72 10.95
CA PRO A 232 22.34 2.88 10.07
C PRO A 232 20.94 3.37 9.66
N THR A 233 20.80 4.61 9.22
CA THR A 233 19.53 5.20 8.82
C THR A 233 18.89 4.46 7.63
N ASP A 234 19.68 4.07 6.63
CA ASP A 234 19.18 3.27 5.47
C ASP A 234 18.63 1.91 5.91
N PHE A 235 19.26 1.27 6.90
CA PHE A 235 18.76 0.02 7.47
C PHE A 235 17.39 0.21 8.15
N ARG A 236 17.25 1.27 8.95
CA ARG A 236 15.96 1.63 9.59
C ARG A 236 14.89 1.93 8.54
N ASN A 237 15.23 2.68 7.50
CA ASN A 237 14.33 2.98 6.37
C ASN A 237 13.81 1.70 5.68
N GLY A 238 14.69 0.71 5.51
CA GLY A 238 14.33 -0.58 4.90
C GLY A 238 13.35 -1.38 5.76
N ILE A 239 13.50 -1.39 7.08
CA ILE A 239 12.51 -2.01 7.99
C ILE A 239 11.21 -1.22 7.99
N ASP A 240 11.31 0.10 8.14
CA ASP A 240 10.17 0.98 8.32
C ASP A 240 9.18 0.92 7.15
N VAL A 241 9.69 0.96 5.92
CA VAL A 241 8.85 0.89 4.72
C VAL A 241 8.07 -0.42 4.60
N MET A 242 8.62 -1.52 5.08
CA MET A 242 8.00 -2.84 5.06
C MET A 242 6.93 -3.03 6.15
N THR A 243 6.82 -2.13 7.12
CA THR A 243 5.74 -2.18 8.11
C THR A 243 4.35 -2.10 7.48
N THR A 244 4.24 -1.57 6.26
CA THR A 244 3.00 -1.58 5.48
C THR A 244 2.46 -3.00 5.28
N GLU A 245 3.33 -3.98 5.08
CA GLU A 245 2.95 -5.38 4.84
C GLU A 245 2.46 -6.11 6.10
N THR A 246 2.55 -5.46 7.26
CA THR A 246 1.99 -5.96 8.53
C THR A 246 0.54 -5.55 8.74
N THR A 247 -0.05 -4.74 7.84
CA THR A 247 -1.38 -4.11 7.99
C THR A 247 -1.49 -3.07 9.11
N CYS A 248 -0.38 -2.60 9.67
CA CYS A 248 -0.38 -1.52 10.66
C CYS A 248 -0.83 -0.17 10.02
N LEU A 249 -1.35 0.73 10.85
CA LEU A 249 -1.80 2.05 10.42
C LEU A 249 -0.61 2.93 10.00
N SER A 250 0.42 2.99 10.83
CA SER A 250 1.65 3.74 10.60
C SER A 250 2.77 3.23 11.50
N SER A 251 3.95 3.83 11.38
CA SER A 251 5.12 3.56 12.21
C SER A 251 5.83 4.85 12.57
N ILE A 252 6.51 4.83 13.72
CA ILE A 252 7.36 5.92 14.20
C ILE A 252 8.52 5.34 15.02
N TRP A 253 9.67 6.00 15.03
CA TRP A 253 10.87 5.56 15.73
C TRP A 253 11.38 6.64 16.67
N VAL A 254 12.08 6.22 17.70
CA VAL A 254 12.96 7.13 18.44
C VAL A 254 14.01 7.70 17.48
N THR A 255 14.38 8.97 17.67
CA THR A 255 15.42 9.61 16.86
C THR A 255 16.69 9.82 17.67
N ASP A 256 17.81 9.81 16.97
CA ASP A 256 19.16 9.92 17.54
C ASP A 256 20.09 10.72 16.62
N GLU A 257 21.38 10.78 16.97
CA GLU A 257 22.41 11.48 16.21
C GLU A 257 22.56 11.01 14.76
N LYS A 258 22.20 9.75 14.42
CA LYS A 258 22.23 9.26 13.03
C LYS A 258 21.13 9.89 12.20
N VAL A 259 19.95 10.12 12.80
CA VAL A 259 18.86 10.85 12.14
C VAL A 259 19.21 12.32 11.98
N GLU A 260 19.86 12.91 12.98
CA GLU A 260 20.39 14.27 12.90
C GLU A 260 21.41 14.42 11.75
N GLU A 261 22.36 13.49 11.66
CA GLU A 261 23.35 13.43 10.58
C GLU A 261 22.69 13.28 9.22
N TYR A 262 21.67 12.42 9.11
CA TYR A 262 20.88 12.27 7.86
C TYR A 262 20.30 13.61 7.40
N TYR A 263 19.62 14.35 8.28
CA TYR A 263 19.06 15.65 7.91
C TYR A 263 20.13 16.70 7.62
N ARG A 264 21.23 16.67 8.33
CA ARG A 264 22.38 17.59 8.08
C ARG A 264 23.00 17.30 6.70
N MET A 265 23.19 16.02 6.34
CA MET A 265 23.72 15.60 5.04
C MET A 265 22.81 16.05 3.89
N HIS A 266 21.51 16.08 4.11
CA HIS A 266 20.51 16.54 3.13
C HIS A 266 20.25 18.04 3.17
N GLU A 267 21.14 18.84 3.79
CA GLU A 267 21.06 20.31 3.93
C GLU A 267 19.76 20.78 4.64
N ARG A 268 19.20 19.94 5.55
CA ARG A 268 17.95 20.19 6.27
C ARG A 268 18.07 19.97 7.78
N PRO A 269 19.08 20.55 8.46
CA PRO A 269 19.28 20.33 9.89
C PRO A 269 18.09 20.78 10.75
N GLU A 270 17.30 21.74 10.28
CA GLU A 270 16.08 22.22 10.94
C GLU A 270 14.96 21.17 10.99
N ALA A 271 15.03 20.14 10.16
CA ALA A 271 14.06 19.04 10.15
C ALA A 271 14.29 18.03 11.27
N TYR A 272 15.44 18.07 11.92
CA TYR A 272 15.74 17.21 13.06
C TYR A 272 15.11 17.73 14.36
N LYS A 273 14.58 16.79 15.13
CA LYS A 273 14.18 16.97 16.52
C LYS A 273 14.35 15.65 17.25
N GLU A 274 14.86 15.67 18.45
CA GLU A 274 14.90 14.49 19.30
C GLU A 274 13.47 14.05 19.65
N LEU A 275 13.15 12.80 19.34
CA LEU A 275 11.89 12.16 19.68
C LEU A 275 12.17 10.94 20.55
N GLN A 276 11.72 11.00 21.80
CA GLN A 276 11.77 9.89 22.76
C GLN A 276 10.41 9.76 23.44
N PRO A 277 10.00 8.55 23.90
CA PRO A 277 8.85 8.41 24.78
C PRO A 277 8.98 9.29 26.01
N GLY A 278 7.87 9.74 26.58
CA GLY A 278 7.88 10.47 27.85
C GLY A 278 8.37 9.60 29.01
N GLU A 279 8.41 10.18 30.22
CA GLU A 279 8.97 9.52 31.41
C GLU A 279 8.34 8.15 31.69
N ILE A 280 7.00 8.04 31.56
CA ILE A 280 6.27 6.79 31.62
C ILE A 280 5.32 6.74 30.43
N ALA A 281 5.60 5.90 29.46
CA ALA A 281 4.74 5.64 28.30
C ALA A 281 4.08 4.27 28.40
N TYR A 282 2.85 4.13 27.91
CA TYR A 282 2.11 2.85 27.85
C TYR A 282 1.88 2.42 26.42
N TYR A 283 2.11 1.15 26.17
CA TYR A 283 1.85 0.49 24.89
C TYR A 283 0.87 -0.67 25.08
N ASP A 284 -0.04 -0.84 24.13
CA ASP A 284 -1.13 -1.82 24.20
C ASP A 284 -0.65 -3.27 24.02
N ALA A 285 0.52 -3.44 23.39
CA ALA A 285 1.24 -4.69 23.22
C ALA A 285 2.72 -4.41 22.93
N MET A 286 3.54 -5.44 22.90
CA MET A 286 4.96 -5.31 22.54
C MET A 286 5.40 -6.43 21.59
N ILE A 287 6.32 -6.09 20.69
CA ILE A 287 7.09 -7.01 19.86
C ILE A 287 8.55 -6.84 20.26
N ARG A 288 9.19 -7.92 20.72
CA ARG A 288 10.63 -7.92 20.99
C ARG A 288 11.38 -8.57 19.83
N ILE A 289 12.40 -7.88 19.32
CA ILE A 289 13.25 -8.39 18.24
C ILE A 289 14.71 -8.37 18.70
N ASP A 290 15.30 -9.55 18.83
CA ASP A 290 16.73 -9.72 19.09
C ASP A 290 17.47 -9.76 17.73
N LEU A 291 18.06 -8.64 17.36
CA LEU A 291 18.79 -8.47 16.09
C LEU A 291 20.00 -9.40 15.98
N SER A 292 20.60 -9.83 17.10
CA SER A 292 21.75 -10.73 17.11
C SER A 292 21.39 -12.17 16.70
N LYS A 293 20.10 -12.51 16.79
CA LYS A 293 19.55 -13.82 16.39
C LYS A 293 18.89 -13.79 15.01
N GLN A 294 18.90 -12.63 14.36
CA GLN A 294 18.35 -12.53 13.02
C GLN A 294 19.19 -13.32 12.02
N GLU A 295 18.53 -14.02 11.12
CA GLU A 295 19.13 -14.78 10.02
C GLU A 295 18.68 -14.22 8.68
N SER A 296 19.39 -14.60 7.61
CA SER A 296 18.98 -14.29 6.25
C SER A 296 17.66 -14.98 5.92
N MET A 297 16.70 -14.22 5.36
CA MET A 297 15.32 -14.65 5.13
C MET A 297 14.99 -14.76 3.64
N ILE A 298 14.04 -15.63 3.32
CA ILE A 298 13.36 -15.70 2.03
C ILE A 298 11.85 -15.73 2.27
N ALA A 299 11.10 -14.86 1.60
CA ALA A 299 9.64 -14.95 1.55
C ALA A 299 9.23 -15.51 0.19
N LEU A 300 8.58 -16.66 0.22
CA LEU A 300 8.16 -17.40 -0.98
C LEU A 300 6.84 -16.83 -1.55
N PRO A 301 6.49 -17.12 -2.82
CA PRO A 301 5.20 -16.72 -3.36
C PRO A 301 4.04 -17.24 -2.47
N PHE A 302 2.93 -16.51 -2.24
CA PHE A 302 2.51 -15.29 -2.95
C PHE A 302 2.23 -14.17 -1.93
N HIS A 303 2.89 -14.18 -0.79
CA HIS A 303 2.75 -13.16 0.25
C HIS A 303 4.05 -13.02 1.07
N PRO A 304 4.43 -11.80 1.53
CA PRO A 304 5.65 -11.62 2.33
C PRO A 304 5.68 -12.40 3.66
N SER A 305 4.53 -12.82 4.18
CA SER A 305 4.44 -13.65 5.40
C SER A 305 4.78 -15.13 5.17
N ASN A 306 4.76 -15.61 3.91
CA ASN A 306 5.17 -16.97 3.58
C ASN A 306 6.70 -17.11 3.61
N ALA A 307 7.29 -16.97 4.78
CA ALA A 307 8.72 -16.75 4.94
C ALA A 307 9.41 -17.86 5.75
N TYR A 308 10.67 -18.08 5.39
CA TYR A 308 11.59 -19.04 6.02
C TYR A 308 12.95 -18.37 6.20
N THR A 309 13.78 -18.87 7.13
CA THR A 309 15.20 -18.57 7.00
C THR A 309 15.72 -19.25 5.74
N ILE A 310 16.76 -18.69 5.12
CA ILE A 310 17.34 -19.32 3.92
C ILE A 310 17.90 -20.70 4.30
N HIS A 311 18.43 -20.88 5.52
CA HIS A 311 18.91 -22.18 5.99
C HIS A 311 17.76 -23.22 6.13
N GLU A 312 16.60 -22.83 6.68
CA GLU A 312 15.42 -23.71 6.70
C GLU A 312 15.00 -24.09 5.29
N PHE A 313 14.99 -23.14 4.37
CA PHE A 313 14.65 -23.37 2.98
C PHE A 313 15.65 -24.29 2.27
N GLN A 314 16.96 -24.10 2.49
CA GLN A 314 18.01 -24.94 1.92
C GLN A 314 18.03 -26.37 2.48
N ALA A 315 17.52 -26.57 3.70
CA ALA A 315 17.45 -27.90 4.32
C ALA A 315 16.37 -28.79 3.67
N ASP A 316 15.31 -28.23 3.12
CA ASP A 316 14.22 -28.95 2.43
C ASP A 316 13.60 -28.11 1.30
N PRO A 317 14.36 -27.77 0.25
CA PRO A 317 13.84 -26.93 -0.82
C PRO A 317 12.71 -27.60 -1.62
N GLU A 318 12.80 -28.92 -1.84
CA GLU A 318 11.79 -29.68 -2.58
C GLU A 318 10.45 -29.72 -1.84
N GLY A 319 10.44 -30.06 -0.54
CA GLY A 319 9.22 -30.13 0.26
C GLY A 319 8.55 -28.76 0.44
N ILE A 320 9.35 -27.72 0.64
CA ILE A 320 8.83 -26.35 0.80
C ILE A 320 8.26 -25.83 -0.52
N LEU A 321 8.94 -25.99 -1.65
CA LEU A 321 8.46 -25.55 -2.96
C LEU A 321 7.21 -26.31 -3.39
N LYS A 322 7.15 -27.62 -3.12
CA LYS A 322 5.95 -28.42 -3.36
C LYS A 322 4.73 -27.90 -2.60
N LYS A 323 4.90 -27.49 -1.36
CA LYS A 323 3.82 -26.84 -0.59
C LYS A 323 3.35 -25.55 -1.26
N VAL A 324 4.26 -24.74 -1.79
CA VAL A 324 3.89 -23.52 -2.54
C VAL A 324 3.09 -23.85 -3.80
N GLU A 325 3.44 -24.92 -4.52
CA GLU A 325 2.68 -25.40 -5.68
C GLU A 325 1.26 -25.87 -5.30
N GLU A 326 1.15 -26.64 -4.21
CA GLU A 326 -0.14 -27.10 -3.70
C GLU A 326 -1.06 -25.93 -3.31
N ASP A 327 -0.52 -24.94 -2.64
CA ASP A 327 -1.28 -23.74 -2.24
C ASP A 327 -1.66 -22.88 -3.47
N ALA A 328 -0.77 -22.77 -4.45
CA ALA A 328 -1.06 -22.13 -5.72
C ALA A 328 -2.15 -22.85 -6.50
N LYS A 329 -2.11 -24.19 -6.54
CA LYS A 329 -3.15 -25.01 -7.20
C LYS A 329 -4.51 -24.85 -6.53
N LYS A 330 -4.57 -24.78 -5.20
CA LYS A 330 -5.81 -24.47 -4.47
C LYS A 330 -6.35 -23.09 -4.85
N ARG A 331 -5.46 -22.10 -5.02
CA ARG A 331 -5.83 -20.72 -5.30
C ARG A 331 -6.24 -20.47 -6.76
N PHE A 332 -5.52 -21.02 -7.72
CA PHE A 332 -5.70 -20.74 -9.15
C PHE A 332 -6.43 -21.87 -9.92
N GLY A 333 -6.62 -23.03 -9.29
CA GLY A 333 -7.18 -24.23 -9.93
C GLY A 333 -6.27 -24.80 -11.01
N ASP A 334 -6.87 -25.56 -11.93
CA ASP A 334 -6.16 -26.23 -13.03
C ASP A 334 -5.88 -25.31 -14.25
N LYS A 335 -6.14 -24.00 -14.11
CA LYS A 335 -5.95 -23.03 -15.20
C LYS A 335 -4.48 -22.71 -15.50
N ILE A 336 -3.58 -23.05 -14.57
CA ILE A 336 -2.14 -22.82 -14.73
C ILE A 336 -1.34 -24.03 -14.26
N THR A 337 -0.20 -24.23 -14.92
CA THR A 337 0.80 -25.20 -14.49
C THR A 337 1.94 -24.45 -13.81
N ILE A 338 2.20 -24.79 -12.56
CA ILE A 338 3.36 -24.32 -11.79
C ILE A 338 4.33 -25.47 -11.68
N ASP A 339 5.59 -25.23 -11.99
CA ASP A 339 6.66 -26.20 -11.89
C ASP A 339 7.82 -25.57 -11.10
N LEU A 340 7.73 -25.64 -9.79
CA LEU A 340 8.80 -25.21 -8.88
C LEU A 340 9.77 -26.36 -8.57
N GLU A 341 9.39 -27.62 -8.77
CA GLU A 341 10.28 -28.77 -8.61
C GLU A 341 11.46 -28.67 -9.58
N SER A 342 11.23 -28.19 -10.82
CA SER A 342 12.31 -27.92 -11.79
C SER A 342 13.35 -26.89 -11.34
N LYS A 343 13.04 -26.09 -10.31
CA LYS A 343 13.97 -25.12 -9.72
C LYS A 343 14.95 -25.74 -8.73
N VAL A 344 14.79 -27.03 -8.42
CA VAL A 344 15.73 -27.78 -7.56
C VAL A 344 16.56 -28.72 -8.41
N LYS A 345 17.89 -28.61 -8.27
CA LYS A 345 18.86 -29.46 -8.92
C LYS A 345 19.91 -29.90 -7.89
N ASP A 346 20.16 -31.19 -7.79
CA ASP A 346 21.10 -31.76 -6.80
C ASP A 346 20.83 -31.29 -5.37
N GLY A 347 19.53 -31.20 -4.98
CA GLY A 347 19.08 -30.75 -3.67
C GLY A 347 19.27 -29.25 -3.39
N LYS A 348 19.54 -28.44 -4.41
CA LYS A 348 19.72 -26.97 -4.30
C LYS A 348 18.70 -26.24 -5.14
N ALA A 349 18.09 -25.21 -4.56
CA ALA A 349 17.15 -24.33 -5.27
C ALA A 349 17.89 -23.24 -6.05
N PHE A 350 17.41 -22.96 -7.27
CA PHE A 350 17.95 -21.95 -8.18
C PHE A 350 16.92 -20.88 -8.49
N ALA A 351 17.37 -19.62 -8.51
CA ALA A 351 16.62 -18.52 -9.06
C ALA A 351 16.93 -18.31 -10.55
N ASP A 352 15.94 -17.81 -11.30
CA ASP A 352 16.12 -17.46 -12.73
C ASP A 352 16.44 -15.97 -12.91
N GLN A 353 16.02 -15.12 -11.95
CA GLN A 353 16.20 -13.67 -12.01
C GLN A 353 16.42 -13.08 -10.63
N ALA A 354 17.24 -12.04 -10.56
CA ALA A 354 17.47 -11.24 -9.35
C ALA A 354 17.22 -9.75 -9.59
N ILE A 355 16.62 -9.08 -8.61
CA ILE A 355 16.33 -7.63 -8.70
C ILE A 355 16.58 -6.96 -7.34
N ILE A 356 17.31 -5.85 -7.35
CA ILE A 356 17.44 -4.93 -6.22
C ILE A 356 16.80 -3.60 -6.63
N ALA A 357 15.64 -3.24 -6.06
CA ALA A 357 14.89 -2.08 -6.54
C ALA A 357 14.01 -1.43 -5.47
N GLY A 358 13.50 -0.26 -5.81
CA GLY A 358 12.49 0.47 -5.05
C GLY A 358 13.03 1.15 -3.79
N CYS A 359 12.10 1.63 -2.98
CA CYS A 359 12.40 2.38 -1.76
C CYS A 359 12.97 1.53 -0.61
N SER A 360 12.85 0.21 -0.70
CA SER A 360 13.44 -0.74 0.25
C SER A 360 14.79 -1.29 -0.22
N GLY A 361 14.90 -1.66 -1.50
CA GLY A 361 16.08 -2.32 -2.05
C GLY A 361 17.15 -1.39 -2.61
N GLY A 362 16.74 -0.32 -3.32
CA GLY A 362 17.63 0.56 -4.07
C GLY A 362 18.41 1.58 -3.24
N THR A 363 18.57 1.38 -1.93
CA THR A 363 19.35 2.27 -1.04
C THR A 363 20.83 2.22 -1.36
N TYR A 364 21.55 3.27 -0.98
CA TYR A 364 23.00 3.31 -1.18
C TYR A 364 23.71 2.16 -0.48
N ASP A 365 23.38 1.90 0.79
CA ASP A 365 24.02 0.85 1.60
C ASP A 365 23.75 -0.54 1.02
N ASN A 366 22.54 -0.83 0.54
CA ASN A 366 22.22 -2.11 -0.08
C ASN A 366 23.01 -2.34 -1.37
N LEU A 367 23.15 -1.30 -2.21
CA LEU A 367 23.92 -1.40 -3.46
C LEU A 367 25.43 -1.54 -3.19
N SER A 368 25.93 -0.83 -2.18
CA SER A 368 27.32 -0.91 -1.74
C SER A 368 27.68 -2.31 -1.25
N GLU A 369 26.90 -2.88 -0.36
CA GLU A 369 27.08 -4.22 0.15
C GLU A 369 26.94 -5.29 -0.97
N ALA A 370 25.97 -5.11 -1.89
CA ALA A 370 25.81 -6.01 -3.04
C ALA A 370 27.03 -5.97 -3.96
N ALA A 371 27.58 -4.78 -4.26
CA ALA A 371 28.79 -4.64 -5.05
C ALA A 371 30.00 -5.29 -4.36
N ALA A 372 30.17 -5.09 -3.07
CA ALA A 372 31.24 -5.71 -2.29
C ALA A 372 31.18 -7.27 -2.33
N ILE A 373 29.98 -7.84 -2.31
CA ILE A 373 29.76 -9.29 -2.45
C ILE A 373 30.07 -9.77 -3.87
N MET A 374 29.70 -8.98 -4.89
CA MET A 374 29.86 -9.31 -6.31
C MET A 374 31.27 -9.02 -6.85
N LYS A 375 32.11 -8.31 -6.12
CA LYS A 375 33.44 -7.88 -6.55
C LYS A 375 34.31 -9.04 -7.05
N GLY A 376 34.77 -8.94 -8.28
CA GLY A 376 35.55 -9.96 -8.95
C GLY A 376 34.81 -11.28 -9.27
N LYS A 377 33.48 -11.25 -9.23
CA LYS A 377 32.59 -12.36 -9.59
C LYS A 377 31.73 -11.98 -10.79
N THR A 378 30.95 -12.94 -11.31
CA THR A 378 30.06 -12.72 -12.45
C THR A 378 28.76 -13.48 -12.23
N ILE A 379 27.66 -12.95 -12.78
CA ILE A 379 26.38 -13.66 -12.86
C ILE A 379 26.38 -14.77 -13.91
N GLY A 380 27.45 -14.89 -14.71
CA GLY A 380 27.57 -15.86 -15.79
C GLY A 380 26.90 -15.39 -17.10
N ASN A 381 26.78 -16.33 -18.04
CA ASN A 381 26.24 -16.10 -19.38
C ASN A 381 25.10 -17.06 -19.76
N ASP A 382 24.44 -17.65 -18.77
CA ASP A 382 23.29 -18.53 -18.91
C ASP A 382 22.00 -17.76 -18.65
N TYR A 383 20.92 -18.43 -18.37
CA TYR A 383 19.56 -17.86 -18.21
C TYR A 383 19.41 -16.89 -17.04
N PHE A 384 20.25 -16.96 -16.01
CA PHE A 384 20.17 -16.08 -14.85
C PHE A 384 20.46 -14.63 -15.22
N THR A 385 19.59 -13.70 -14.76
CA THR A 385 19.75 -12.26 -14.99
C THR A 385 19.66 -11.49 -13.68
N MET A 386 20.33 -10.33 -13.61
CA MET A 386 20.24 -9.44 -12.45
C MET A 386 20.14 -7.97 -12.87
N SER A 387 19.22 -7.25 -12.22
CA SER A 387 19.08 -5.79 -12.38
C SER A 387 19.14 -5.07 -11.02
N ALA A 388 19.70 -3.86 -11.03
CA ALA A 388 19.78 -2.98 -9.88
C ALA A 388 19.23 -1.58 -10.22
N TYR A 389 18.44 -1.01 -9.31
CA TYR A 389 17.77 0.30 -9.47
C TYR A 389 18.11 1.19 -8.27
N PRO A 390 19.10 2.09 -8.36
CA PRO A 390 19.29 3.12 -7.34
C PRO A 390 18.00 3.92 -7.13
N GLN A 391 17.62 4.17 -5.88
CA GLN A 391 16.30 4.72 -5.54
C GLN A 391 16.12 6.20 -5.87
N SER A 392 17.23 6.92 -6.18
CA SER A 392 17.21 8.31 -6.66
C SER A 392 18.45 8.62 -7.50
N THR A 393 18.38 9.71 -8.27
CA THR A 393 19.54 10.17 -9.04
C THR A 393 20.72 10.58 -8.15
N PRO A 394 20.53 11.24 -6.99
CA PRO A 394 21.64 11.45 -6.04
C PRO A 394 22.31 10.16 -5.59
N VAL A 395 21.52 9.11 -5.28
CA VAL A 395 22.07 7.77 -4.96
C VAL A 395 22.79 7.18 -6.15
N TYR A 396 22.22 7.25 -7.37
CA TYR A 396 22.87 6.74 -8.57
C TYR A 396 24.20 7.45 -8.85
N LEU A 397 24.23 8.76 -8.68
CA LEU A 397 25.46 9.53 -8.84
C LEU A 397 26.53 9.16 -7.83
N ALA A 398 26.13 8.95 -6.55
CA ALA A 398 27.05 8.52 -5.48
C ALA A 398 27.58 7.10 -5.76
N THR A 399 26.75 6.15 -6.18
CA THR A 399 27.19 4.79 -6.54
C THR A 399 28.16 4.81 -7.73
N THR A 400 27.93 5.69 -8.70
CA THR A 400 28.86 5.86 -9.84
C THR A 400 30.20 6.46 -9.40
N ARG A 401 30.21 7.50 -8.57
CA ARG A 401 31.42 8.16 -8.08
C ARG A 401 32.25 7.29 -7.15
N ASN A 402 31.61 6.40 -6.45
CA ASN A 402 32.23 5.51 -5.46
C ASN A 402 32.54 4.11 -6.01
N HIS A 403 32.49 3.94 -7.34
CA HIS A 403 32.80 2.69 -8.07
C HIS A 403 31.84 1.53 -7.82
N ILE A 404 30.78 1.70 -7.06
CA ILE A 404 29.76 0.66 -6.78
C ILE A 404 29.07 0.23 -8.08
N ALA A 405 28.64 1.22 -8.90
CA ALA A 405 28.02 0.94 -10.18
C ALA A 405 28.98 0.23 -11.16
N GLU A 406 30.26 0.62 -11.18
CA GLU A 406 31.30 -0.02 -11.97
C GLU A 406 31.44 -1.50 -11.61
N GLU A 407 31.63 -1.83 -10.32
CA GLU A 407 31.78 -3.21 -9.85
C GLU A 407 30.55 -4.08 -10.15
N LEU A 408 29.33 -3.54 -10.02
CA LEU A 408 28.11 -4.24 -10.40
C LEU A 408 28.02 -4.49 -11.92
N LEU A 409 28.38 -3.51 -12.74
CA LEU A 409 28.43 -3.66 -14.21
C LEU A 409 29.47 -4.70 -14.65
N GLU A 410 30.65 -4.71 -14.05
CA GLU A 410 31.68 -5.71 -14.30
C GLU A 410 31.21 -7.12 -13.97
N ALA A 411 30.37 -7.26 -12.94
CA ALA A 411 29.77 -8.54 -12.56
C ALA A 411 28.62 -8.97 -13.51
N GLY A 412 28.20 -8.11 -14.48
CA GLY A 412 27.12 -8.38 -15.43
C GLY A 412 25.74 -7.90 -14.97
N VAL A 413 25.65 -7.15 -13.87
CA VAL A 413 24.39 -6.58 -13.40
C VAL A 413 23.96 -5.41 -14.28
N VAL A 414 22.68 -5.36 -14.68
CA VAL A 414 22.13 -4.24 -15.44
C VAL A 414 21.66 -3.14 -14.48
N ILE A 415 22.29 -1.96 -14.53
CA ILE A 415 21.90 -0.83 -13.70
C ILE A 415 20.92 0.05 -14.47
N LYS A 416 19.79 0.37 -13.84
CA LYS A 416 18.71 1.15 -14.41
C LYS A 416 18.43 2.40 -13.54
N PRO A 417 17.84 3.47 -14.09
CA PRO A 417 17.51 4.67 -13.31
C PRO A 417 16.41 4.40 -12.25
N ALA A 418 16.22 5.35 -11.34
CA ALA A 418 15.19 5.28 -10.30
C ALA A 418 13.79 5.02 -10.88
N PHE A 419 13.20 3.89 -10.51
CA PHE A 419 11.93 3.42 -11.03
C PHE A 419 11.28 2.42 -10.07
N CYS A 420 10.00 2.58 -9.77
CA CYS A 420 9.26 1.66 -8.91
C CYS A 420 8.75 0.40 -9.65
N GLY A 421 8.96 0.31 -10.96
CA GLY A 421 8.41 -0.73 -11.84
C GLY A 421 8.46 -2.14 -11.27
N PRO A 422 9.63 -2.67 -10.90
CA PRO A 422 9.73 -4.04 -10.36
C PRO A 422 8.94 -4.26 -9.06
N CYS A 423 8.70 -3.22 -8.25
CA CYS A 423 7.92 -3.32 -7.03
C CYS A 423 6.42 -3.50 -7.29
N PHE A 424 5.88 -2.89 -8.35
CA PHE A 424 4.43 -2.93 -8.61
C PHE A 424 4.06 -3.74 -9.88
N GLY A 425 5.03 -4.39 -10.49
CA GLY A 425 4.82 -5.33 -11.58
C GLY A 425 4.92 -4.76 -12.98
N ALA A 426 5.67 -3.67 -13.16
CA ALA A 426 6.06 -3.15 -14.47
C ALA A 426 7.58 -3.15 -14.63
N GLY A 427 8.07 -3.71 -15.74
CA GLY A 427 9.48 -3.87 -16.00
C GLY A 427 10.14 -5.05 -15.27
N ASP A 428 11.15 -5.63 -15.89
CA ASP A 428 11.88 -6.81 -15.39
C ASP A 428 10.98 -7.98 -14.96
N VAL A 429 9.97 -8.26 -15.77
CA VAL A 429 9.10 -9.42 -15.58
C VAL A 429 9.90 -10.68 -15.95
N PRO A 430 9.91 -11.73 -15.11
CA PRO A 430 10.59 -12.99 -15.43
C PRO A 430 9.88 -13.74 -16.56
N ALA A 431 10.55 -14.73 -17.14
CA ALA A 431 9.91 -15.65 -18.06
C ALA A 431 8.75 -16.41 -17.38
N ASN A 432 7.86 -17.01 -18.17
CA ASN A 432 6.79 -17.85 -17.63
C ASN A 432 7.35 -18.94 -16.71
N ASN A 433 6.76 -19.11 -15.53
CA ASN A 433 7.22 -20.00 -14.48
C ASN A 433 8.65 -19.67 -13.97
N GLY A 434 9.18 -18.48 -14.23
CA GLY A 434 10.46 -18.03 -13.73
C GLY A 434 10.40 -17.65 -12.26
N LEU A 435 11.39 -18.11 -11.47
CA LEU A 435 11.58 -17.77 -10.07
C LEU A 435 12.47 -16.53 -9.95
N SER A 436 11.86 -15.40 -9.59
CA SER A 436 12.54 -14.11 -9.42
C SER A 436 12.77 -13.81 -7.93
N ILE A 437 14.00 -13.59 -7.52
CA ILE A 437 14.33 -13.14 -6.17
C ILE A 437 14.50 -11.63 -6.15
N ARG A 438 13.83 -10.93 -5.23
CA ARG A 438 13.77 -9.47 -5.24
C ARG A 438 13.95 -8.86 -3.86
N HIS A 439 14.73 -7.80 -3.79
CA HIS A 439 14.62 -6.83 -2.72
C HIS A 439 13.67 -5.73 -3.16
N THR A 440 12.39 -6.01 -3.05
CA THR A 440 11.25 -5.12 -3.28
C THR A 440 10.24 -5.36 -2.17
N THR A 441 9.08 -4.72 -2.20
CA THR A 441 8.17 -4.77 -1.04
C THR A 441 7.13 -5.87 -1.08
N ARG A 442 6.79 -6.42 -2.25
CA ARG A 442 5.67 -7.37 -2.41
C ARG A 442 5.96 -8.47 -3.42
N ASN A 443 5.38 -9.63 -3.16
CA ASN A 443 5.40 -10.81 -4.03
C ASN A 443 3.99 -11.39 -4.25
N PHE A 444 2.98 -10.55 -4.32
CA PHE A 444 1.59 -10.96 -4.54
C PHE A 444 1.41 -11.63 -5.90
N PRO A 445 0.39 -12.54 -6.05
CA PRO A 445 0.19 -13.30 -7.27
C PRO A 445 -0.15 -12.40 -8.46
N ASN A 446 0.39 -12.75 -9.62
CA ASN A 446 0.13 -12.11 -10.91
C ASN A 446 0.40 -10.59 -10.97
N ARG A 447 1.17 -10.08 -10.01
CA ARG A 447 1.47 -8.66 -9.88
C ARG A 447 2.23 -8.12 -11.10
N GLU A 448 3.08 -8.96 -11.71
CA GLU A 448 3.88 -8.66 -12.90
C GLU A 448 3.07 -8.63 -14.21
N GLY A 449 1.76 -8.69 -14.15
CA GLY A 449 0.92 -8.70 -15.34
C GLY A 449 0.74 -10.08 -15.96
N SER A 450 1.22 -11.15 -15.33
CA SER A 450 0.98 -12.53 -15.79
C SER A 450 -0.51 -12.85 -15.82
N LYS A 451 -0.94 -13.59 -16.86
CA LYS A 451 -2.34 -13.90 -17.17
C LYS A 451 -2.60 -15.40 -17.03
N PRO A 452 -3.06 -15.88 -15.87
CA PRO A 452 -3.32 -17.30 -15.64
C PRO A 452 -4.25 -17.92 -16.69
N GLY A 453 -5.28 -17.20 -17.14
CA GLY A 453 -6.19 -17.64 -18.21
C GLY A 453 -5.50 -17.84 -19.58
N GLN A 454 -4.26 -17.40 -19.75
CA GLN A 454 -3.40 -17.61 -20.92
C GLN A 454 -2.21 -18.53 -20.60
N GLY A 455 -2.22 -19.23 -19.47
CA GLY A 455 -1.15 -20.13 -19.05
C GLY A 455 0.10 -19.41 -18.51
N GLN A 456 0.00 -18.12 -18.14
CA GLN A 456 1.14 -17.35 -17.63
C GLN A 456 1.14 -17.32 -16.12
N ILE A 457 2.32 -17.49 -15.52
CA ILE A 457 2.58 -17.25 -14.09
C ILE A 457 3.98 -16.68 -13.87
N SER A 458 4.08 -15.73 -12.94
CA SER A 458 5.33 -15.20 -12.40
C SER A 458 5.45 -15.55 -10.92
N LEU A 459 6.62 -16.00 -10.53
CA LEU A 459 6.90 -16.45 -9.16
C LEU A 459 7.96 -15.52 -8.55
N VAL A 460 7.57 -14.76 -7.55
CA VAL A 460 8.44 -13.78 -6.89
C VAL A 460 8.69 -14.20 -5.46
N CYS A 461 9.98 -14.28 -5.09
CA CYS A 461 10.45 -14.36 -3.71
C CYS A 461 11.03 -13.03 -3.26
N LEU A 462 10.89 -12.69 -1.98
CA LEU A 462 11.57 -11.54 -1.40
C LEU A 462 12.79 -11.99 -0.62
N MET A 463 13.91 -11.30 -0.83
CA MET A 463 15.19 -11.54 -0.13
C MET A 463 15.92 -10.22 0.08
N ASP A 464 16.81 -10.16 1.05
CA ASP A 464 17.70 -9.00 1.21
C ASP A 464 18.71 -8.89 0.06
N ALA A 465 19.12 -7.67 -0.27
CA ALA A 465 20.07 -7.37 -1.36
C ALA A 465 21.39 -8.11 -1.20
N ARG A 466 21.84 -8.34 0.03
CA ARG A 466 23.08 -9.09 0.34
C ARG A 466 22.95 -10.55 -0.06
N SER A 467 21.84 -11.20 0.32
CA SER A 467 21.57 -12.61 -0.06
C SER A 467 21.25 -12.75 -1.54
N ILE A 468 20.65 -11.74 -2.18
CA ILE A 468 20.48 -11.67 -3.63
C ILE A 468 21.84 -11.64 -4.33
N ALA A 469 22.77 -10.78 -3.89
CA ALA A 469 24.12 -10.71 -4.44
C ALA A 469 24.90 -12.01 -4.18
N ALA A 470 24.76 -12.62 -3.02
CA ALA A 470 25.36 -13.92 -2.70
C ALA A 470 24.85 -15.03 -3.63
N THR A 471 23.55 -15.06 -3.90
CA THR A 471 22.92 -15.99 -4.84
C THR A 471 23.42 -15.76 -6.27
N ALA A 472 23.48 -14.51 -6.71
CA ALA A 472 24.01 -14.15 -8.04
C ALA A 472 25.49 -14.56 -8.20
N ALA A 473 26.32 -14.30 -7.19
CA ALA A 473 27.73 -14.69 -7.16
C ALA A 473 27.93 -16.21 -7.11
N ASN A 474 26.91 -16.97 -6.73
CA ASN A 474 26.89 -18.44 -6.67
C ASN A 474 26.10 -19.07 -7.85
N GLY A 475 26.06 -18.39 -9.00
CA GLY A 475 25.44 -18.92 -10.22
C GLY A 475 23.92 -19.14 -10.11
N GLY A 476 23.21 -18.36 -9.29
CA GLY A 476 21.76 -18.46 -9.09
C GLY A 476 21.32 -19.43 -7.99
N VAL A 477 22.24 -20.15 -7.35
CA VAL A 477 21.93 -21.00 -6.20
C VAL A 477 21.54 -20.13 -5.01
N ILE A 478 20.32 -20.31 -4.48
CA ILE A 478 19.82 -19.54 -3.33
C ILE A 478 20.81 -19.66 -2.17
N THR A 479 21.38 -18.54 -1.75
CA THR A 479 22.49 -18.49 -0.80
C THR A 479 22.26 -17.41 0.26
N ALA A 480 22.47 -17.75 1.53
CA ALA A 480 22.43 -16.78 2.62
C ALA A 480 23.72 -15.94 2.62
N ALA A 481 23.60 -14.63 2.72
CA ALA A 481 24.76 -13.74 2.79
C ALA A 481 25.57 -13.92 4.09
N THR A 482 24.98 -14.49 5.12
CA THR A 482 25.66 -14.87 6.37
C THR A 482 26.68 -15.99 6.20
N ASP A 483 26.62 -16.74 5.09
CA ASP A 483 27.51 -17.88 4.81
C ASP A 483 28.75 -17.46 4.03
N ILE A 484 28.85 -16.21 3.61
CA ILE A 484 29.99 -15.73 2.80
C ILE A 484 30.80 -14.69 3.56
N GLN A 485 32.07 -14.61 3.20
CA GLN A 485 33.00 -13.60 3.71
C GLN A 485 33.15 -12.50 2.67
N TYR A 486 32.92 -11.28 3.06
CA TYR A 486 33.11 -10.08 2.23
C TYR A 486 33.38 -8.86 3.11
N GLU A 487 33.95 -7.83 2.54
CA GLU A 487 34.19 -6.56 3.20
C GLU A 487 33.73 -5.41 2.28
N ASP A 488 32.87 -4.54 2.78
CA ASP A 488 32.50 -3.32 2.08
C ASP A 488 33.50 -2.21 2.44
N THR A 489 34.28 -1.81 1.45
CA THR A 489 35.30 -0.76 1.55
C THR A 489 34.93 0.51 0.79
N HIS A 490 33.71 0.61 0.28
CA HIS A 490 33.25 1.79 -0.44
C HIS A 490 33.15 3.00 0.50
N LYS A 491 33.27 4.19 -0.10
CA LYS A 491 33.08 5.44 0.62
C LYS A 491 31.62 5.57 1.08
N PRO A 492 31.38 6.20 2.25
CA PRO A 492 30.03 6.47 2.69
C PRO A 492 29.23 7.34 1.69
N TYR A 493 27.91 7.24 1.77
CA TYR A 493 27.02 8.07 0.98
C TYR A 493 27.25 9.56 1.24
N SER A 494 27.17 10.35 0.19
CA SER A 494 27.12 11.81 0.26
C SER A 494 26.03 12.32 -0.68
N PHE A 495 25.16 13.16 -0.16
CA PHE A 495 24.07 13.76 -0.94
C PHE A 495 24.56 14.89 -1.83
N ASP A 496 24.09 14.90 -3.08
CA ASP A 496 24.33 15.97 -4.05
C ASP A 496 23.00 16.41 -4.67
N ASP A 497 22.48 17.53 -4.25
CA ASP A 497 21.17 18.05 -4.63
C ASP A 497 21.13 18.82 -5.94
N ARG A 498 22.30 19.04 -6.60
CA ARG A 498 22.39 19.85 -7.84
C ARG A 498 21.46 19.35 -8.94
N ILE A 499 21.26 18.03 -9.02
CA ILE A 499 20.33 17.43 -10.00
C ILE A 499 18.89 17.80 -9.65
N TYR A 500 18.52 17.72 -8.38
CA TYR A 500 17.18 18.12 -7.93
C TYR A 500 16.93 19.61 -8.20
N LYS A 501 17.88 20.48 -7.83
CA LYS A 501 17.80 21.92 -8.11
C LYS A 501 17.62 22.25 -9.59
N SER A 502 18.19 21.45 -10.49
CA SER A 502 18.11 21.68 -11.93
C SER A 502 16.89 21.05 -12.61
N ARG A 503 16.28 20.02 -12.04
CA ARG A 503 15.25 19.19 -12.70
C ARG A 503 13.88 19.25 -12.06
N ILE A 504 13.79 19.45 -10.75
CA ILE A 504 12.51 19.46 -10.03
C ILE A 504 11.90 20.85 -10.07
N TYR A 505 10.64 20.93 -10.50
CA TYR A 505 9.86 22.16 -10.40
C TYR A 505 9.31 22.32 -9.00
N TYR A 506 9.71 23.37 -8.30
CA TYR A 506 9.21 23.71 -6.96
C TYR A 506 8.27 24.92 -7.03
N GLY A 507 6.97 24.63 -7.05
CA GLY A 507 5.90 25.63 -7.22
C GLY A 507 5.11 25.93 -5.94
N PHE A 508 5.42 25.32 -4.80
CA PHE A 508 4.66 25.58 -3.56
C PHE A 508 4.72 27.06 -3.18
N GLY A 509 3.54 27.64 -2.92
CA GLY A 509 3.41 29.08 -2.70
C GLY A 509 3.46 29.97 -3.96
N LYS A 510 3.57 29.35 -5.15
CA LYS A 510 3.66 30.05 -6.46
C LYS A 510 2.56 29.60 -7.42
N ALA A 511 1.34 29.35 -6.93
CA ALA A 511 0.20 28.97 -7.77
C ALA A 511 -0.10 30.07 -8.79
N ASP A 512 -0.30 29.68 -10.05
CA ASP A 512 -0.69 30.57 -11.14
C ASP A 512 -2.01 30.10 -11.76
N PRO A 513 -3.16 30.68 -11.40
CA PRO A 513 -4.46 30.25 -11.90
C PRO A 513 -4.63 30.43 -13.42
N THR A 514 -3.77 31.24 -14.06
CA THR A 514 -3.84 31.50 -15.51
C THR A 514 -3.25 30.34 -16.33
N VAL A 515 -2.48 29.44 -15.70
CA VAL A 515 -1.91 28.26 -16.38
C VAL A 515 -3.06 27.33 -16.79
N GLU A 516 -3.06 26.95 -18.06
CA GLU A 516 -3.99 25.96 -18.58
C GLU A 516 -3.49 24.53 -18.28
N LEU A 517 -4.40 23.66 -17.83
CA LEU A 517 -4.09 22.24 -17.67
C LEU A 517 -3.94 21.59 -19.05
N ARG A 518 -2.89 20.81 -19.22
CA ARG A 518 -2.61 20.09 -20.47
C ARG A 518 -3.12 18.67 -20.38
N TYR A 519 -4.16 18.35 -21.15
CA TYR A 519 -4.78 17.03 -21.19
C TYR A 519 -4.26 16.23 -22.41
N GLY A 520 -3.87 14.98 -22.16
CA GLY A 520 -3.70 14.01 -23.22
C GLY A 520 -5.02 13.31 -23.57
N PRO A 521 -5.08 12.61 -24.71
CA PRO A 521 -6.30 11.94 -25.19
C PRO A 521 -6.85 10.88 -24.21
N ASN A 522 -5.96 10.30 -23.39
CA ASN A 522 -6.34 9.26 -22.41
C ASN A 522 -6.92 9.83 -21.12
N ILE A 523 -6.65 11.08 -20.77
CA ILE A 523 -7.15 11.69 -19.53
C ILE A 523 -8.63 12.01 -19.69
N LYS A 524 -9.47 11.38 -18.88
CA LYS A 524 -10.92 11.51 -18.92
C LYS A 524 -11.48 11.98 -17.57
N ASP A 525 -12.58 12.74 -17.63
CA ASP A 525 -13.34 13.11 -16.46
C ASP A 525 -14.12 11.91 -15.89
N TRP A 526 -14.50 12.01 -14.61
CA TRP A 526 -15.36 11.03 -13.96
C TRP A 526 -16.75 11.03 -14.58
N PRO A 527 -17.39 9.85 -14.73
CA PRO A 527 -18.79 9.78 -15.12
C PRO A 527 -19.69 10.35 -14.02
N LYS A 528 -20.94 10.67 -14.38
CA LYS A 528 -21.92 11.15 -13.42
C LYS A 528 -22.18 10.09 -12.34
N MET A 529 -22.10 10.50 -11.08
CA MET A 529 -22.45 9.70 -9.92
C MET A 529 -23.80 10.15 -9.36
N TYR A 530 -24.60 9.20 -8.88
CA TYR A 530 -25.95 9.48 -8.40
C TYR A 530 -26.00 9.38 -6.87
N PRO A 531 -26.79 10.25 -6.19
CA PRO A 531 -27.05 10.13 -4.76
C PRO A 531 -27.78 8.81 -4.42
N MET A 532 -27.58 8.36 -3.19
CA MET A 532 -28.29 7.21 -2.64
C MET A 532 -29.80 7.50 -2.55
N GLN A 533 -30.63 6.55 -2.96
CA GLN A 533 -32.08 6.59 -2.76
C GLN A 533 -32.47 6.05 -1.37
N ASP A 534 -33.74 6.14 -1.01
CA ASP A 534 -34.22 5.75 0.34
C ASP A 534 -33.92 4.26 0.63
N ASN A 535 -34.13 3.41 -0.38
CA ASN A 535 -33.85 1.98 -0.32
C ASN A 535 -32.81 1.58 -1.36
N MET A 536 -32.24 0.41 -1.18
CA MET A 536 -31.21 -0.13 -2.09
C MET A 536 -31.53 -1.59 -2.42
N LEU A 537 -31.55 -1.92 -3.71
CA LEU A 537 -31.54 -3.28 -4.22
C LEU A 537 -30.17 -3.54 -4.85
N LEU A 538 -29.50 -4.54 -4.35
CA LEU A 538 -28.17 -4.93 -4.79
C LEU A 538 -28.23 -6.28 -5.49
N GLU A 539 -27.63 -6.43 -6.67
CA GLU A 539 -27.39 -7.74 -7.27
C GLU A 539 -25.96 -8.16 -7.01
N LEU A 540 -25.75 -9.37 -6.50
CA LEU A 540 -24.43 -9.94 -6.29
C LEU A 540 -23.75 -10.16 -7.64
N ALA A 541 -22.79 -9.31 -7.98
CA ALA A 541 -22.04 -9.40 -9.23
C ALA A 541 -20.79 -10.29 -9.13
N ALA A 542 -20.29 -10.46 -7.91
CA ALA A 542 -19.19 -11.39 -7.60
C ALA A 542 -19.29 -11.90 -6.17
N VAL A 543 -18.95 -13.17 -5.95
CA VAL A 543 -18.88 -13.82 -4.64
C VAL A 543 -17.53 -14.53 -4.53
N ILE A 544 -16.69 -14.08 -3.56
CA ILE A 544 -15.30 -14.54 -3.42
C ILE A 544 -15.09 -15.09 -2.01
N HIS A 545 -14.84 -16.38 -1.91
CA HIS A 545 -14.64 -17.08 -0.63
C HIS A 545 -13.15 -17.28 -0.26
N ASP A 546 -12.21 -16.68 -1.01
CA ASP A 546 -10.80 -16.72 -0.63
C ASP A 546 -10.59 -16.07 0.74
N PRO A 547 -9.63 -16.56 1.54
CA PRO A 547 -9.35 -16.00 2.87
C PRO A 547 -9.05 -14.50 2.83
N VAL A 548 -8.38 -14.01 1.78
CA VAL A 548 -8.06 -12.60 1.55
C VAL A 548 -8.18 -12.29 0.06
N THR A 549 -8.80 -11.16 -0.28
CA THR A 549 -8.81 -10.60 -1.64
C THR A 549 -7.96 -9.34 -1.68
N THR A 550 -6.89 -9.35 -2.45
CA THR A 550 -5.97 -8.23 -2.54
C THR A 550 -6.50 -7.10 -3.43
N THR A 551 -5.98 -5.89 -3.24
CA THR A 551 -6.28 -4.77 -4.15
C THR A 551 -5.78 -5.02 -5.57
N ASP A 552 -4.77 -5.88 -5.76
CA ASP A 552 -4.30 -6.32 -7.08
C ASP A 552 -5.27 -7.27 -7.79
N GLU A 553 -6.10 -8.00 -7.04
CA GLU A 553 -7.19 -8.80 -7.60
C GLU A 553 -8.43 -7.95 -7.89
N LEU A 554 -8.73 -6.96 -7.04
CA LEU A 554 -9.83 -6.01 -7.25
C LEU A 554 -9.59 -5.13 -8.49
N ILE A 555 -8.38 -4.64 -8.67
CA ILE A 555 -7.93 -3.92 -9.87
C ILE A 555 -6.45 -4.24 -10.15
N PRO A 556 -6.13 -4.95 -11.23
CA PRO A 556 -4.76 -5.34 -11.53
C PRO A 556 -3.79 -4.16 -11.58
N SER A 557 -2.53 -4.38 -11.12
CA SER A 557 -1.42 -3.46 -11.32
C SER A 557 -0.74 -3.71 -12.69
N GLY A 558 0.47 -3.27 -12.88
CA GLY A 558 1.25 -3.54 -14.07
C GLY A 558 0.56 -3.11 -15.37
N GLU A 559 -0.10 -4.04 -16.05
CA GLU A 559 -0.72 -3.80 -17.37
C GLU A 559 -1.76 -2.68 -17.41
N THR A 560 -2.36 -2.32 -16.29
CA THR A 560 -3.40 -1.28 -16.21
C THR A 560 -2.85 0.08 -15.77
N SER A 561 -1.58 0.15 -15.42
CA SER A 561 -0.98 1.36 -14.83
C SER A 561 -1.13 2.60 -15.72
N SER A 562 -1.05 2.43 -17.03
CA SER A 562 -1.19 3.51 -18.00
C SER A 562 -2.63 3.99 -18.24
N TYR A 563 -3.64 3.28 -17.74
CA TYR A 563 -5.04 3.69 -17.88
C TYR A 563 -5.60 4.38 -16.64
N ARG A 564 -4.75 4.67 -15.64
CA ARG A 564 -5.17 5.24 -14.34
C ARG A 564 -5.82 6.62 -14.44
N SER A 565 -5.53 7.37 -15.49
CA SER A 565 -6.14 8.67 -15.80
C SER A 565 -7.43 8.58 -16.63
N ASN A 566 -7.89 7.35 -16.93
CA ASN A 566 -9.12 7.09 -17.69
C ASN A 566 -10.03 6.14 -16.90
N PRO A 567 -10.93 6.65 -16.05
CA PRO A 567 -11.76 5.83 -15.18
C PRO A 567 -12.61 4.79 -15.93
N LEU A 568 -13.15 5.17 -17.08
CA LEU A 568 -13.99 4.29 -17.90
C LEU A 568 -13.17 3.12 -18.47
N LYS A 569 -11.98 3.42 -19.01
CA LYS A 569 -11.11 2.38 -19.56
C LYS A 569 -10.54 1.49 -18.48
N LEU A 570 -10.14 2.08 -17.35
CA LEU A 570 -9.58 1.33 -16.23
C LEU A 570 -10.61 0.37 -15.61
N SER A 571 -11.86 0.78 -15.49
CA SER A 571 -12.92 -0.05 -14.89
C SER A 571 -13.16 -1.37 -15.64
N GLU A 572 -12.79 -1.45 -16.94
CA GLU A 572 -12.85 -2.68 -17.73
C GLU A 572 -11.96 -3.82 -17.20
N PHE A 573 -11.03 -3.50 -16.32
CA PHE A 573 -10.12 -4.47 -15.71
C PHE A 573 -10.50 -4.86 -14.28
N ALA A 574 -11.60 -4.31 -13.73
CA ALA A 574 -12.03 -4.61 -12.36
C ALA A 574 -12.31 -6.11 -12.21
N LEU A 575 -11.68 -6.77 -11.22
CA LEU A 575 -11.77 -8.20 -10.94
C LEU A 575 -11.45 -9.13 -12.14
N SER A 576 -10.90 -8.59 -13.24
CA SER A 576 -10.74 -9.32 -14.51
C SER A 576 -9.92 -10.61 -14.40
N ARG A 577 -9.05 -10.72 -13.42
CA ARG A 577 -8.22 -11.90 -13.18
C ARG A 577 -8.84 -12.89 -12.21
N ARG A 578 -9.79 -12.45 -11.38
CA ARG A 578 -10.42 -13.30 -10.36
C ARG A 578 -11.84 -13.71 -10.73
N VAL A 579 -12.65 -12.77 -11.23
CA VAL A 579 -14.03 -12.98 -11.68
C VAL A 579 -14.19 -12.27 -13.03
N PRO A 580 -13.77 -12.87 -14.15
CA PRO A 580 -13.78 -12.22 -15.47
C PRO A 580 -15.16 -11.71 -15.92
N GLU A 581 -16.22 -12.33 -15.44
CA GLU A 581 -17.61 -11.99 -15.76
C GLU A 581 -18.10 -10.73 -15.04
N TYR A 582 -17.42 -10.29 -13.99
CA TYR A 582 -17.82 -9.18 -13.12
C TYR A 582 -18.13 -7.89 -13.90
N VAL A 583 -17.25 -7.51 -14.82
CA VAL A 583 -17.41 -6.26 -15.61
C VAL A 583 -18.66 -6.31 -16.46
N GLY A 584 -18.92 -7.43 -17.14
CA GLY A 584 -20.11 -7.63 -17.96
C GLY A 584 -21.40 -7.57 -17.14
N ILE A 585 -21.42 -8.25 -16.00
CA ILE A 585 -22.56 -8.27 -15.08
C ILE A 585 -22.82 -6.86 -14.53
N SER A 586 -21.79 -6.18 -14.02
CA SER A 586 -21.94 -4.85 -13.44
C SER A 586 -22.42 -3.80 -14.46
N LYS A 587 -21.91 -3.83 -15.69
CA LYS A 587 -22.37 -2.96 -16.77
C LYS A 587 -23.84 -3.18 -17.12
N ARG A 588 -24.30 -4.43 -17.15
CA ARG A 588 -25.73 -4.75 -17.34
C ARG A 588 -26.54 -4.13 -16.21
N ILE A 589 -26.18 -4.35 -14.94
CA ILE A 589 -26.87 -3.81 -13.77
C ILE A 589 -26.92 -2.27 -13.84
N GLN A 590 -25.81 -1.62 -14.22
CA GLN A 590 -25.76 -0.16 -14.36
C GLN A 590 -26.69 0.35 -15.46
N ALA A 591 -26.73 -0.32 -16.61
CA ALA A 591 -27.65 0.05 -17.70
C ALA A 591 -29.12 -0.09 -17.26
N GLU A 592 -29.44 -1.16 -16.57
CA GLU A 592 -30.76 -1.45 -16.02
C GLU A 592 -31.19 -0.43 -14.93
N ASP A 593 -30.24 0.07 -14.08
CA ASP A 593 -30.54 1.17 -13.16
C ASP A 593 -30.85 2.48 -13.89
N LEU A 594 -30.16 2.76 -14.99
CA LEU A 594 -30.46 3.93 -15.83
C LEU A 594 -31.85 3.81 -16.48
N GLU A 595 -32.24 2.63 -16.96
CA GLU A 595 -33.60 2.38 -17.47
C GLU A 595 -34.65 2.55 -16.36
N ARG A 596 -34.39 2.00 -15.17
CA ARG A 596 -35.25 2.16 -13.99
C ARG A 596 -35.44 3.63 -13.64
N ARG A 597 -34.36 4.41 -13.63
CA ARG A 597 -34.40 5.88 -13.39
C ARG A 597 -35.22 6.63 -14.46
N ALA A 598 -35.28 6.09 -15.66
CA ALA A 598 -36.11 6.59 -16.75
C ALA A 598 -37.58 6.08 -16.69
N GLY A 599 -37.96 5.37 -15.62
CA GLY A 599 -39.31 4.82 -15.44
C GLY A 599 -39.56 3.52 -16.21
N LYS A 600 -38.51 2.82 -16.64
CA LYS A 600 -38.56 1.58 -17.42
C LYS A 600 -37.77 0.45 -16.74
N ALA A 601 -38.11 0.19 -15.46
CA ALA A 601 -37.41 -0.86 -14.71
C ALA A 601 -37.57 -2.24 -15.38
N PRO A 602 -36.49 -3.04 -15.52
CA PRO A 602 -36.55 -4.40 -16.06
C PRO A 602 -37.45 -5.32 -15.24
N GLN A 603 -38.08 -6.28 -15.89
CA GLN A 603 -39.08 -7.16 -15.24
C GLN A 603 -38.49 -7.94 -14.05
N HIS A 604 -37.30 -8.50 -14.16
CA HIS A 604 -36.67 -9.26 -13.06
C HIS A 604 -36.39 -8.38 -11.83
N VAL A 605 -36.08 -7.07 -12.02
CA VAL A 605 -35.93 -6.11 -10.93
C VAL A 605 -37.29 -5.82 -10.28
N LEU A 606 -38.35 -5.65 -11.08
CA LEU A 606 -39.72 -5.49 -10.57
C LEU A 606 -40.19 -6.73 -9.79
N ASP A 607 -39.88 -7.93 -10.29
CA ASP A 607 -40.21 -9.19 -9.64
C ASP A 607 -39.47 -9.34 -8.29
N ALA A 608 -38.20 -8.93 -8.22
CA ALA A 608 -37.44 -8.95 -6.99
C ALA A 608 -38.02 -7.96 -5.98
N LEU A 609 -38.31 -6.73 -6.38
CA LEU A 609 -38.91 -5.71 -5.52
C LEU A 609 -40.29 -6.12 -5.03
N ALA A 610 -41.12 -6.74 -5.87
CA ALA A 610 -42.44 -7.24 -5.50
C ALA A 610 -42.40 -8.27 -4.36
N LYS A 611 -41.36 -9.14 -4.33
CA LYS A 611 -41.19 -10.15 -3.28
C LYS A 611 -40.98 -9.52 -1.88
N VAL A 612 -40.50 -8.28 -1.82
CA VAL A 612 -40.23 -7.55 -0.57
C VAL A 612 -41.15 -6.36 -0.37
N GLY A 613 -42.13 -6.14 -1.25
CA GLY A 613 -43.10 -5.05 -1.16
C GLY A 613 -42.50 -3.66 -1.41
N ALA A 614 -41.40 -3.58 -2.15
CA ALA A 614 -40.69 -2.34 -2.45
C ALA A 614 -41.09 -1.77 -3.83
N LYS A 615 -40.79 -0.47 -4.02
CA LYS A 615 -41.11 0.25 -5.27
C LYS A 615 -39.82 0.66 -6.00
N PRO A 616 -39.83 0.65 -7.34
CA PRO A 616 -38.65 1.03 -8.12
C PRO A 616 -38.31 2.51 -8.06
N GLU A 617 -39.26 3.40 -7.70
CA GLU A 617 -39.07 4.85 -7.71
C GLU A 617 -38.18 5.31 -6.53
N ASP A 618 -38.24 4.64 -5.38
CA ASP A 618 -37.52 4.98 -4.14
C ASP A 618 -36.35 4.03 -3.83
N THR A 619 -36.08 3.12 -4.73
CA THR A 619 -35.07 2.06 -4.54
C THR A 619 -34.02 2.13 -5.65
N SER A 620 -32.74 2.35 -5.29
CA SER A 620 -31.62 2.25 -6.23
C SER A 620 -31.36 0.78 -6.60
N PHE A 621 -30.80 0.58 -7.78
CA PHE A 621 -30.37 -0.75 -8.23
C PHE A 621 -28.87 -0.71 -8.56
N GLY A 622 -28.08 -1.47 -7.86
CA GLY A 622 -26.62 -1.46 -8.00
C GLY A 622 -25.96 -2.83 -7.88
N SER A 623 -24.71 -2.93 -8.33
CA SER A 623 -23.94 -4.15 -8.16
C SER A 623 -23.29 -4.21 -6.77
N CYS A 624 -23.10 -5.43 -6.27
CA CYS A 624 -22.48 -5.74 -5.01
C CYS A 624 -21.41 -6.83 -5.17
N VAL A 625 -20.31 -6.69 -4.46
CA VAL A 625 -19.28 -7.73 -4.32
C VAL A 625 -19.32 -8.28 -2.91
N PHE A 626 -19.44 -9.60 -2.78
CA PHE A 626 -19.11 -10.28 -1.54
C PHE A 626 -17.68 -10.80 -1.59
N ALA A 627 -16.89 -10.58 -0.53
CA ALA A 627 -15.59 -11.20 -0.33
C ALA A 627 -15.31 -11.40 1.16
N ASN A 628 -14.67 -12.50 1.55
CA ASN A 628 -14.41 -12.77 2.97
C ASN A 628 -13.62 -11.65 3.64
N LYS A 629 -12.51 -11.21 3.03
CA LYS A 629 -11.62 -10.17 3.57
C LYS A 629 -10.98 -9.36 2.43
N PRO A 630 -11.72 -8.39 1.84
CA PRO A 630 -11.22 -7.62 0.71
C PRO A 630 -10.29 -6.47 1.12
N GLY A 631 -9.40 -6.08 0.21
CA GLY A 631 -8.66 -4.82 0.24
C GLY A 631 -7.31 -4.88 0.92
N ASP A 632 -6.67 -6.05 0.96
CA ASP A 632 -5.27 -6.15 1.38
C ASP A 632 -4.31 -5.56 0.33
N GLY A 633 -3.20 -5.00 0.81
CA GLY A 633 -2.11 -4.52 -0.03
C GLY A 633 -2.12 -3.02 -0.30
N SER A 634 -2.18 -2.61 -1.57
CA SER A 634 -1.98 -1.23 -2.03
C SER A 634 -3.05 -0.24 -1.54
N ALA A 635 -2.65 1.03 -1.35
CA ALA A 635 -3.57 2.14 -1.07
C ALA A 635 -4.44 2.54 -2.28
N ARG A 636 -4.44 1.74 -3.33
CA ARG A 636 -5.07 2.01 -4.63
C ARG A 636 -6.57 2.25 -4.51
N GLU A 637 -6.97 3.51 -4.64
CA GLU A 637 -8.38 3.90 -4.57
C GLU A 637 -9.19 3.35 -5.75
N GLN A 638 -8.52 3.06 -6.86
CA GLN A 638 -9.14 2.49 -8.06
C GLN A 638 -9.77 1.10 -7.81
N ALA A 639 -9.36 0.41 -6.75
CA ALA A 639 -10.04 -0.81 -6.33
C ALA A 639 -11.51 -0.56 -5.94
N ALA A 640 -11.84 0.66 -5.49
CA ALA A 640 -13.22 1.07 -5.20
C ALA A 640 -13.82 1.92 -6.33
N SER A 641 -13.09 2.93 -6.86
CA SER A 641 -13.62 3.82 -7.90
C SER A 641 -14.03 3.07 -9.15
N CYS A 642 -13.30 2.01 -9.56
CA CYS A 642 -13.68 1.20 -10.72
C CYS A 642 -14.98 0.43 -10.49
N GLN A 643 -15.23 -0.07 -9.28
CA GLN A 643 -16.51 -0.67 -8.93
C GLN A 643 -17.65 0.38 -9.03
N LYS A 644 -17.42 1.60 -8.52
CA LYS A 644 -18.40 2.68 -8.60
C LYS A 644 -18.68 3.11 -10.03
N VAL A 645 -17.65 3.25 -10.86
CA VAL A 645 -17.78 3.55 -12.30
C VAL A 645 -18.65 2.52 -13.01
N LEU A 646 -18.61 1.28 -12.58
CA LEU A 646 -19.43 0.15 -13.09
C LEU A 646 -20.80 0.02 -12.40
N GLY A 647 -21.20 0.97 -11.55
CA GLY A 647 -22.50 0.92 -10.86
C GLY A 647 -22.48 0.13 -9.55
N GLY A 648 -21.33 -0.03 -8.91
CA GLY A 648 -21.22 -0.62 -7.58
C GLY A 648 -21.75 0.31 -6.49
N ASP A 649 -22.69 -0.16 -5.66
CA ASP A 649 -23.30 0.62 -4.58
C ASP A 649 -22.96 0.09 -3.19
N ALA A 650 -22.57 -1.17 -3.05
CA ALA A 650 -22.12 -1.73 -1.78
C ALA A 650 -21.14 -2.88 -1.97
N ASN A 651 -20.37 -3.15 -0.92
CA ASN A 651 -19.64 -4.40 -0.74
C ASN A 651 -20.08 -5.05 0.58
N ILE A 652 -20.12 -6.38 0.62
CA ILE A 652 -20.42 -7.17 1.83
C ILE A 652 -19.22 -8.05 2.13
N CYS A 653 -18.77 -8.08 3.37
CA CYS A 653 -17.64 -8.92 3.79
C CYS A 653 -17.76 -9.33 5.26
N TYR A 654 -16.92 -10.26 5.71
CA TYR A 654 -16.78 -10.53 7.15
C TYR A 654 -15.93 -9.47 7.84
N GLU A 655 -14.87 -9.01 7.17
CA GLU A 655 -14.04 -7.90 7.63
C GLU A 655 -13.27 -7.25 6.47
N TYR A 656 -13.00 -5.97 6.56
CA TYR A 656 -12.09 -5.29 5.64
C TYR A 656 -10.65 -5.56 6.03
N ALA A 657 -9.80 -5.92 5.07
CA ALA A 657 -8.37 -6.20 5.32
C ALA A 657 -7.65 -4.95 5.85
N THR A 658 -7.97 -3.77 5.32
CA THR A 658 -7.36 -2.50 5.72
C THR A 658 -8.41 -1.39 5.86
N LYS A 659 -8.15 -0.42 6.75
CA LYS A 659 -8.93 0.83 6.83
C LYS A 659 -8.93 1.55 5.48
N ARG A 660 -7.81 1.56 4.77
CA ARG A 660 -7.63 2.24 3.48
C ARG A 660 -8.68 1.85 2.45
N TYR A 661 -8.88 0.56 2.22
CA TYR A 661 -9.87 0.10 1.25
C TYR A 661 -11.30 0.44 1.67
N ARG A 662 -11.60 0.29 2.96
CA ARG A 662 -12.91 0.70 3.51
C ARG A 662 -13.16 2.20 3.29
N SER A 663 -12.18 3.06 3.59
CA SER A 663 -12.28 4.50 3.35
C SER A 663 -12.44 4.83 1.85
N ASN A 664 -11.76 4.11 0.97
CA ASN A 664 -11.95 4.26 -0.48
C ASN A 664 -13.38 3.93 -0.91
N CYS A 665 -13.97 2.84 -0.40
CA CYS A 665 -15.38 2.53 -0.65
C CYS A 665 -16.29 3.68 -0.24
N ILE A 666 -16.13 4.21 0.97
CA ILE A 666 -16.93 5.32 1.49
C ILE A 666 -16.79 6.57 0.59
N ASN A 667 -15.57 6.97 0.26
CA ASN A 667 -15.31 8.15 -0.57
C ASN A 667 -15.92 8.05 -1.97
N TRP A 668 -16.11 6.84 -2.47
CA TRP A 668 -16.78 6.55 -3.75
C TRP A 668 -18.26 6.19 -3.59
N GLY A 669 -18.85 6.37 -2.40
CA GLY A 669 -20.27 6.11 -2.17
C GLY A 669 -20.66 4.63 -2.25
N ILE A 670 -19.72 3.74 -1.97
CA ILE A 670 -19.95 2.29 -1.86
C ILE A 670 -20.13 1.98 -0.37
N VAL A 671 -21.32 1.51 0.01
CA VAL A 671 -21.59 1.19 1.43
C VAL A 671 -20.76 -0.02 1.86
N PRO A 672 -19.90 0.13 2.90
CA PRO A 672 -18.98 -0.93 3.31
C PRO A 672 -19.64 -1.84 4.37
N PHE A 673 -20.57 -2.69 3.96
CA PHE A 673 -21.23 -3.61 4.87
C PHE A 673 -20.30 -4.71 5.39
N THR A 674 -20.52 -5.09 6.64
CA THR A 674 -19.98 -6.33 7.22
C THR A 674 -21.11 -7.20 7.77
N ILE A 675 -20.85 -8.50 7.87
CA ILE A 675 -21.74 -9.50 8.49
C ILE A 675 -21.00 -10.25 9.59
N SER A 676 -21.76 -10.87 10.51
CA SER A 676 -21.17 -11.72 11.55
C SER A 676 -20.38 -12.88 10.92
N LYS A 677 -19.21 -13.20 11.49
CA LYS A 677 -18.42 -14.39 11.10
C LYS A 677 -19.15 -15.71 11.31
N GLU A 678 -20.17 -15.69 12.18
CA GLU A 678 -21.02 -16.85 12.47
C GLU A 678 -22.13 -17.05 11.42
N THR A 679 -22.36 -16.04 10.56
CA THR A 679 -23.39 -16.10 9.49
C THR A 679 -22.77 -16.69 8.23
N PRO A 680 -23.13 -17.91 7.82
CA PRO A 680 -22.68 -18.45 6.55
C PRO A 680 -23.19 -17.58 5.37
N PHE A 681 -22.32 -17.27 4.44
CA PHE A 681 -22.72 -16.59 3.19
C PHE A 681 -22.74 -17.61 2.05
N GLU A 682 -23.90 -18.22 1.82
CA GLU A 682 -24.11 -19.31 0.83
C GLU A 682 -24.76 -18.80 -0.46
N TYR A 683 -24.89 -17.50 -0.62
CA TYR A 683 -25.51 -16.86 -1.78
C TYR A 683 -24.53 -16.81 -2.96
N VAL A 684 -25.07 -16.68 -4.16
CA VAL A 684 -24.31 -16.74 -5.41
C VAL A 684 -24.51 -15.49 -6.26
N ALA A 685 -23.68 -15.31 -7.26
CA ALA A 685 -23.85 -14.23 -8.24
C ALA A 685 -25.23 -14.34 -8.92
N GLY A 686 -25.95 -13.20 -9.00
CA GLY A 686 -27.32 -13.11 -9.48
C GLY A 686 -28.40 -13.09 -8.39
N ASP A 687 -28.07 -13.44 -7.13
CA ASP A 687 -28.98 -13.22 -6.01
C ASP A 687 -29.02 -11.74 -5.64
N PHE A 688 -30.16 -11.31 -5.05
CA PHE A 688 -30.36 -9.91 -4.66
C PHE A 688 -30.30 -9.73 -3.16
N VAL A 689 -29.84 -8.54 -2.73
CA VAL A 689 -29.92 -8.07 -1.35
C VAL A 689 -30.71 -6.77 -1.33
N TYR A 690 -31.87 -6.76 -0.67
CA TYR A 690 -32.69 -5.57 -0.48
C TYR A 690 -32.44 -4.97 0.89
N VAL A 691 -32.09 -3.67 0.92
CA VAL A 691 -31.78 -2.92 2.13
C VAL A 691 -32.78 -1.77 2.28
N PRO A 692 -33.85 -1.92 3.09
CA PRO A 692 -34.88 -0.90 3.28
C PRO A 692 -34.37 0.24 4.14
N GLY A 693 -34.71 1.49 3.81
CA GLY A 693 -34.44 2.67 4.63
C GLY A 693 -32.94 2.95 4.87
N ILE A 694 -32.07 2.50 4.01
CA ILE A 694 -30.62 2.63 4.18
C ILE A 694 -30.15 4.07 4.27
N ARG A 695 -30.73 4.98 3.47
CA ARG A 695 -30.38 6.40 3.49
C ARG A 695 -30.66 7.03 4.87
N GLU A 696 -31.85 6.80 5.40
CA GLU A 696 -32.23 7.28 6.73
C GLU A 696 -31.35 6.65 7.82
N ALA A 697 -31.09 5.34 7.75
CA ALA A 697 -30.25 4.64 8.72
C ALA A 697 -28.82 5.24 8.78
N ILE A 698 -28.22 5.50 7.63
CA ILE A 698 -26.89 6.12 7.56
C ILE A 698 -26.94 7.54 8.14
N LEU A 699 -27.87 8.39 7.72
CA LEU A 699 -27.92 9.79 8.15
C LEU A 699 -28.32 9.95 9.62
N SER A 700 -29.15 9.06 10.16
CA SER A 700 -29.55 9.09 11.57
C SER A 700 -28.49 8.56 12.55
N GLY A 701 -27.38 8.08 12.05
CA GLY A 701 -26.27 7.59 12.88
C GLY A 701 -26.40 6.12 13.32
N LYS A 702 -27.30 5.34 12.71
CA LYS A 702 -27.33 3.88 12.93
C LYS A 702 -26.02 3.26 12.43
N GLU A 703 -25.70 2.10 12.97
CA GLU A 703 -24.49 1.34 12.63
C GLU A 703 -24.81 -0.08 12.11
N GLU A 704 -26.09 -0.41 12.02
CA GLU A 704 -26.59 -1.72 11.58
C GLU A 704 -27.99 -1.58 10.97
N ILE A 705 -28.38 -2.55 10.15
CA ILE A 705 -29.68 -2.59 9.49
C ILE A 705 -30.08 -4.02 9.11
N ASP A 706 -31.38 -4.33 9.24
CA ASP A 706 -31.95 -5.57 8.72
C ASP A 706 -32.18 -5.45 7.21
N ALA A 707 -31.77 -6.47 6.48
CA ALA A 707 -31.90 -6.58 5.04
C ALA A 707 -32.51 -7.93 4.64
N LYS A 708 -32.84 -8.11 3.39
CA LYS A 708 -33.43 -9.35 2.85
C LYS A 708 -32.63 -9.84 1.66
N VAL A 709 -32.23 -11.10 1.67
CA VAL A 709 -31.67 -11.75 0.48
C VAL A 709 -32.78 -12.44 -0.26
N ILE A 710 -32.84 -12.20 -1.56
CA ILE A 710 -33.80 -12.77 -2.50
C ILE A 710 -33.03 -13.68 -3.42
N SER A 711 -33.23 -14.99 -3.27
CA SER A 711 -32.56 -16.02 -4.03
C SER A 711 -33.59 -16.95 -4.71
N ALA A 712 -33.09 -17.99 -5.38
CA ALA A 712 -33.92 -19.08 -5.92
C ALA A 712 -34.66 -19.84 -4.80
N GLU A 713 -34.13 -19.90 -3.61
CA GLU A 713 -34.72 -20.56 -2.43
C GLU A 713 -35.82 -19.72 -1.75
N GLY A 714 -36.00 -18.46 -2.14
CA GLY A 714 -36.97 -17.53 -1.57
C GLY A 714 -36.33 -16.28 -0.95
N VAL A 715 -37.00 -15.70 0.05
CA VAL A 715 -36.57 -14.50 0.75
C VAL A 715 -36.10 -14.90 2.15
N LYS A 716 -34.87 -14.52 2.52
CA LYS A 716 -34.28 -14.75 3.86
C LYS A 716 -33.81 -13.42 4.45
N ASP A 717 -33.95 -13.28 5.75
CA ASP A 717 -33.43 -12.11 6.45
C ASP A 717 -31.92 -12.21 6.66
N ILE A 718 -31.22 -11.08 6.56
CA ILE A 718 -29.78 -10.93 6.84
C ILE A 718 -29.55 -9.64 7.63
N HIS A 719 -28.64 -9.66 8.58
CA HIS A 719 -28.28 -8.49 9.37
C HIS A 719 -26.94 -7.91 8.89
N LEU A 720 -26.93 -6.61 8.55
CA LEU A 720 -25.77 -5.92 7.99
C LEU A 720 -25.29 -4.84 8.96
N TYR A 721 -23.96 -4.72 9.09
CA TYR A 721 -23.29 -3.70 9.91
C TYR A 721 -22.53 -2.71 9.01
N PHE A 722 -22.52 -1.42 9.39
CA PHE A 722 -21.73 -0.34 8.76
C PHE A 722 -21.17 0.62 9.82
N GLN A 723 -20.53 0.04 10.81
CA GLN A 723 -20.07 0.70 12.04
C GLN A 723 -18.97 1.73 11.81
N ASN A 724 -18.82 2.64 12.79
CA ASN A 724 -17.73 3.62 12.88
C ASN A 724 -17.67 4.62 11.72
N LEU A 725 -18.80 5.00 11.13
CA LEU A 725 -18.87 6.09 10.17
C LEU A 725 -18.82 7.44 10.88
N THR A 726 -18.02 8.38 10.40
CA THR A 726 -18.05 9.78 10.83
C THR A 726 -19.25 10.52 10.23
N ALA A 727 -19.55 11.72 10.71
CA ALA A 727 -20.66 12.53 10.16
C ALA A 727 -20.45 12.81 8.66
N ASP A 728 -19.25 13.25 8.28
CA ASP A 728 -18.91 13.53 6.87
C ASP A 728 -18.99 12.27 6.01
N GLU A 729 -18.50 11.11 6.50
CA GLU A 729 -18.59 9.83 5.78
C GLU A 729 -20.06 9.41 5.53
N ARG A 730 -20.96 9.70 6.45
CA ARG A 730 -22.40 9.43 6.29
C ARG A 730 -23.01 10.31 5.20
N GLU A 731 -22.67 11.60 5.18
CA GLU A 731 -23.12 12.51 4.12
C GLU A 731 -22.52 12.13 2.76
N ILE A 732 -21.22 11.75 2.69
CA ILE A 732 -20.57 11.30 1.44
C ILE A 732 -21.29 10.08 0.85
N LEU A 733 -21.63 9.09 1.69
CA LEU A 733 -22.39 7.91 1.24
C LEU A 733 -23.77 8.29 0.74
N ALA A 734 -24.49 9.15 1.47
CA ALA A 734 -25.84 9.62 1.09
C ALA A 734 -25.84 10.44 -0.20
N ASP A 735 -24.81 11.26 -0.43
CA ASP A 735 -24.64 12.06 -1.64
C ASP A 735 -24.07 11.26 -2.83
N GLY A 736 -23.67 9.99 -2.59
CA GLY A 736 -23.26 9.03 -3.61
C GLY A 736 -21.78 9.05 -3.96
N CYS A 737 -21.02 10.07 -3.59
CA CYS A 737 -19.55 10.12 -3.59
C CYS A 737 -19.02 11.45 -3.04
N LEU A 738 -17.72 11.51 -2.80
CA LEU A 738 -17.01 12.67 -2.28
C LEU A 738 -17.20 13.93 -3.16
N MET A 739 -17.21 13.80 -4.49
CA MET A 739 -17.41 14.94 -5.41
C MET A 739 -18.80 15.57 -5.24
N ASN A 740 -19.83 14.76 -5.12
CA ASN A 740 -21.21 15.23 -4.90
C ASN A 740 -21.36 15.91 -3.55
N PHE A 741 -20.77 15.34 -2.50
CA PHE A 741 -20.74 15.93 -1.16
C PHE A 741 -20.18 17.37 -1.18
N TYR A 742 -19.02 17.58 -1.81
CA TYR A 742 -18.44 18.93 -1.92
C TYR A 742 -19.24 19.85 -2.85
N ALA A 743 -19.85 19.31 -3.91
CA ALA A 743 -20.74 20.10 -4.75
C ALA A 743 -21.98 20.58 -3.98
N ALA A 744 -22.57 19.73 -3.13
CA ALA A 744 -23.68 20.09 -2.27
C ALA A 744 -23.32 21.16 -1.23
N GLN A 745 -22.13 21.07 -0.62
CA GLN A 745 -21.65 22.08 0.34
C GLN A 745 -21.42 23.46 -0.30
N ARG A 746 -20.96 23.52 -1.56
CA ARG A 746 -20.79 24.81 -2.28
C ARG A 746 -22.10 25.48 -2.63
N ASN A 747 -23.20 24.73 -2.71
CA ASN A 747 -24.52 25.24 -3.05
C ASN A 747 -25.35 25.61 -1.80
N LYS A 748 -24.87 25.30 -0.59
CA LYS A 748 -25.35 25.77 0.70
C LYS A 748 -24.71 27.10 1.06
#